data_83d55d21cfe32aa0492478104e0e86d2
#
_entry.id   83d55d21cfe32aa0492478104e0e86d2
#
_cell.length_a   1.000
_cell.length_b   1.000
_cell.length_c   1.000
_cell.angle_alpha   90.00
_cell.angle_beta   90.00
_cell.angle_gamma   90.00
#
_symmetry.space_group_name_H-M   'P 1'
#
loop_
_entity.id
_entity.type
_entity.pdbx_description
1 polymer ?
#
loop_
_entity_poly.entity_id
_entity_poly.type
_entity_poly.pdbx_seq_one_letter_code
_entity_poly.pdbx_strand_id
1 'polypeptide(L)'
;QRQMCIRDRDGGFLIPVPSDDNYLLKISSVGFQTVFRNCTIGSLGVIVIPEQSLVLGEAVVIAHRPVYELKNGKLITNVQNSLLSKIGTASDVLNHIPGVQGKDGAYSVFGKGTPSIYLNGRLVRDLSELERLGSENIARVEVLNNPGVQYDASVKAVIRIRTARPVGEGLGLDVRSRVEQSHKSGLMEQFNLKYSKNGLDLFGGFAYTLRNFYQESTLEQITCLDTLWRQNYTFDTDYKRHIYDGNIGINNQFNERHSAGVRYSINAMPKNSKVSFVRSQVYANESQYDYWENNSRTNERRGPKQQLNAYYTGMIGKLNIDFNADLLWNKDYAEDYAEESSLHFDDRAICSFSDNSVHLFAAKLILSHPLWGGDFSFGGEFASMKKNEYYKNEEAILPSTGNVAKEKTETAFLDYTRSWGNLDVSAGVRYEHVNYSFQDKFSGDSDLRRTYDNLFPFVSLSYPIGRVQSQLSYSEKIHRPDYGDLSNNIVYINRFSYKGGNPKLQPEIIHSLRLDLSYQWVQLSLDYQRFNDVILNVADPYDKDPRIVFVTYRNEGQLDCLNASLSLSPKIGLWEPMAYIGLRKQWFDTPWMDGFKAMNKPMLMFNFNNAFSLPKGFVVRADFSYQTKGASQNYILN
;
A
#
# COMPACT_ATOMS: atom_id res chain seq x y z
N GLN A 1 6.79 -64.97 -35.47
CA GLN A 1 5.91 -64.18 -34.57
C GLN A 1 4.83 -63.53 -35.44
N ARG A 2 3.56 -63.91 -35.27
CA ARG A 2 2.43 -63.27 -35.97
C ARG A 2 1.66 -62.47 -34.92
N GLN A 3 1.45 -61.17 -35.18
CA GLN A 3 0.65 -60.31 -34.36
C GLN A 3 -0.73 -60.12 -35.02
N MET A 4 -1.80 -60.34 -34.28
CA MET A 4 -3.15 -60.15 -34.76
C MET A 4 -3.90 -59.20 -33.82
N CYS A 5 -4.49 -58.13 -34.39
CA CYS A 5 -5.21 -57.09 -33.64
C CYS A 5 -6.73 -57.13 -33.90
N ILE A 6 -7.26 -58.26 -34.35
CA ILE A 6 -8.67 -58.34 -34.73
C ILE A 6 -9.39 -59.27 -33.76
N ARG A 7 -10.42 -58.77 -33.13
CA ARG A 7 -11.46 -59.52 -32.42
C ARG A 7 -12.83 -59.09 -32.94
N ASP A 8 -13.76 -59.98 -33.01
CA ASP A 8 -15.16 -59.66 -33.27
C ASP A 8 -15.82 -58.98 -32.05
N ARG A 9 -17.10 -58.61 -32.16
CA ARG A 9 -17.86 -57.96 -31.08
C ARG A 9 -17.99 -58.82 -29.80
N ASP A 10 -17.89 -60.13 -29.96
CA ASP A 10 -18.07 -61.13 -28.90
C ASP A 10 -16.72 -61.58 -28.31
N GLY A 11 -15.62 -60.99 -28.77
CA GLY A 11 -14.25 -61.27 -28.32
C GLY A 11 -13.64 -62.53 -28.93
N GLY A 12 -14.24 -63.11 -29.95
CA GLY A 12 -13.73 -64.26 -30.67
C GLY A 12 -12.52 -63.92 -31.54
N PHE A 13 -11.58 -64.84 -31.69
CA PHE A 13 -10.41 -64.67 -32.54
C PHE A 13 -10.04 -65.99 -33.21
N LEU A 14 -9.51 -65.91 -34.43
CA LEU A 14 -8.99 -67.02 -35.21
C LEU A 14 -7.57 -66.69 -35.67
N ILE A 15 -6.59 -67.57 -35.35
CA ILE A 15 -5.19 -67.41 -35.76
C ILE A 15 -4.80 -68.55 -36.67
N PRO A 16 -4.59 -68.31 -37.99
CA PRO A 16 -4.08 -69.33 -38.86
C PRO A 16 -2.62 -69.63 -38.56
N VAL A 17 -2.29 -70.92 -38.34
CA VAL A 17 -0.95 -71.44 -38.08
C VAL A 17 -0.54 -72.44 -39.15
N PRO A 18 0.75 -72.51 -39.54
CA PRO A 18 1.16 -73.28 -40.74
C PRO A 18 1.48 -74.75 -40.49
N SER A 19 1.57 -75.27 -39.28
CA SER A 19 1.96 -76.67 -38.93
C SER A 19 1.40 -77.14 -37.62
N ASP A 20 1.39 -78.44 -37.31
CA ASP A 20 0.93 -79.03 -36.04
C ASP A 20 1.93 -78.94 -34.91
N ASP A 21 2.54 -77.81 -34.70
CA ASP A 21 3.52 -77.57 -33.63
C ASP A 21 2.89 -76.99 -32.37
N ASN A 22 3.65 -77.00 -31.26
CA ASN A 22 3.26 -76.29 -30.07
C ASN A 22 3.56 -74.79 -30.20
N TYR A 23 2.56 -73.99 -29.91
CA TYR A 23 2.61 -72.52 -29.99
C TYR A 23 2.46 -71.91 -28.62
N LEU A 24 3.16 -70.78 -28.39
CA LEU A 24 2.93 -69.93 -27.24
C LEU A 24 2.09 -68.72 -27.65
N LEU A 25 0.84 -68.69 -27.18
CA LEU A 25 -0.08 -67.59 -27.38
C LEU A 25 0.15 -66.54 -26.28
N LYS A 26 0.44 -65.30 -26.69
CA LYS A 26 0.51 -64.14 -25.81
C LYS A 26 -0.73 -63.27 -26.05
N ILE A 27 -1.51 -63.04 -25.00
CA ILE A 27 -2.67 -62.20 -25.02
C ILE A 27 -2.42 -60.99 -24.14
N SER A 28 -2.54 -59.76 -24.70
CA SER A 28 -2.34 -58.51 -23.97
C SER A 28 -3.34 -57.46 -24.42
N SER A 29 -3.90 -56.72 -23.49
CA SER A 29 -4.76 -55.60 -23.68
C SER A 29 -4.50 -54.52 -22.65
N VAL A 30 -4.79 -53.25 -23.00
CA VAL A 30 -4.64 -52.14 -22.05
C VAL A 30 -5.65 -52.32 -20.90
N GLY A 31 -5.18 -52.27 -19.67
CA GLY A 31 -6.02 -52.47 -18.47
C GLY A 31 -6.12 -53.94 -18.01
N PHE A 32 -5.43 -54.87 -18.67
CA PHE A 32 -5.45 -56.31 -18.32
C PHE A 32 -4.03 -56.89 -18.17
N GLN A 33 -3.89 -57.95 -17.37
CA GLN A 33 -2.61 -58.68 -17.24
C GLN A 33 -2.34 -59.46 -18.51
N THR A 34 -1.09 -59.41 -18.97
CA THR A 34 -0.65 -60.23 -20.09
C THR A 34 -0.68 -61.69 -19.71
N VAL A 35 -1.43 -62.52 -20.47
CA VAL A 35 -1.54 -63.97 -20.27
C VAL A 35 -0.75 -64.68 -21.36
N PHE A 36 0.05 -65.67 -20.95
CA PHE A 36 0.75 -66.59 -21.85
C PHE A 36 0.14 -67.97 -21.72
N ARG A 37 -0.17 -68.63 -22.86
CA ARG A 37 -0.74 -69.99 -22.90
C ARG A 37 -0.09 -70.82 -23.99
N ASN A 38 0.35 -71.99 -23.63
CA ASN A 38 0.80 -72.99 -24.60
C ASN A 38 -0.46 -73.60 -25.28
N CYS A 39 -0.46 -73.72 -26.57
CA CYS A 39 -1.56 -74.25 -27.32
C CYS A 39 -1.11 -75.03 -28.58
N THR A 40 -1.90 -75.98 -28.98
CA THR A 40 -1.83 -76.72 -30.25
C THR A 40 -2.99 -76.30 -31.14
N ILE A 41 -3.01 -76.79 -32.40
CA ILE A 41 -4.15 -76.50 -33.31
C ILE A 41 -5.43 -77.03 -32.73
N GLY A 42 -6.46 -76.18 -32.70
CA GLY A 42 -7.77 -76.50 -32.15
C GLY A 42 -8.46 -75.34 -31.43
N SER A 43 -9.63 -75.62 -30.90
CA SER A 43 -10.39 -74.63 -30.14
C SER A 43 -9.73 -74.43 -28.76
N LEU A 44 -9.37 -73.22 -28.43
CA LEU A 44 -8.72 -72.81 -27.17
C LEU A 44 -9.71 -72.55 -26.02
N GLY A 45 -11.02 -72.59 -26.34
CA GLY A 45 -12.07 -72.24 -25.38
C GLY A 45 -12.02 -70.77 -24.95
N VAL A 46 -12.70 -70.45 -23.86
CA VAL A 46 -12.70 -69.09 -23.30
C VAL A 46 -11.41 -68.84 -22.51
N ILE A 47 -10.74 -67.75 -22.85
CA ILE A 47 -9.54 -67.31 -22.12
C ILE A 47 -9.90 -66.05 -21.34
N VAL A 48 -9.92 -66.15 -20.02
CA VAL A 48 -10.18 -65.03 -19.14
C VAL A 48 -8.88 -64.28 -18.89
N ILE A 49 -8.88 -62.97 -19.12
CA ILE A 49 -7.74 -62.09 -18.87
C ILE A 49 -8.07 -61.30 -17.58
N PRO A 50 -7.27 -61.45 -16.49
CA PRO A 50 -7.47 -60.69 -15.26
C PRO A 50 -7.30 -59.18 -15.49
N GLU A 51 -8.15 -58.38 -14.92
CA GLU A 51 -7.97 -56.90 -14.90
C GLU A 51 -6.71 -56.54 -14.12
N GLN A 52 -5.91 -55.67 -14.69
CA GLN A 52 -4.79 -55.03 -14.02
C GLN A 52 -5.11 -53.57 -13.86
N SER A 53 -5.54 -53.21 -12.67
CA SER A 53 -5.59 -51.79 -12.32
C SER A 53 -4.13 -51.25 -12.24
N LEU A 54 -3.68 -50.62 -13.32
CA LEU A 54 -2.57 -49.71 -13.28
C LEU A 54 -3.06 -48.50 -12.45
N VAL A 55 -2.74 -48.48 -11.17
CA VAL A 55 -2.70 -47.24 -10.44
C VAL A 55 -1.57 -46.43 -11.08
N LEU A 56 -1.92 -45.64 -12.09
CA LEU A 56 -1.06 -44.53 -12.52
C LEU A 56 -0.83 -43.71 -11.27
N GLY A 57 0.40 -43.72 -10.75
CA GLY A 57 0.78 -42.80 -9.70
C GLY A 57 0.31 -41.41 -10.14
N GLU A 58 -0.47 -40.77 -9.30
CA GLU A 58 -1.00 -39.42 -9.55
C GLU A 58 0.20 -38.54 -9.93
N ALA A 59 0.32 -38.21 -11.21
CA ALA A 59 1.26 -37.20 -11.65
C ALA A 59 0.64 -35.87 -11.23
N VAL A 60 0.85 -35.49 -9.95
CA VAL A 60 0.54 -34.17 -9.46
C VAL A 60 1.48 -33.22 -10.18
N VAL A 61 1.03 -32.67 -11.30
CA VAL A 61 1.68 -31.53 -11.95
C VAL A 61 1.42 -30.33 -11.03
N ILE A 62 2.27 -30.15 -10.02
CA ILE A 62 2.29 -28.95 -9.23
C ILE A 62 2.88 -27.86 -10.14
N ALA A 63 2.01 -27.15 -10.86
CA ALA A 63 2.39 -25.92 -11.53
C ALA A 63 2.68 -24.87 -10.42
N HIS A 64 3.92 -24.72 -10.03
CA HIS A 64 4.34 -23.64 -9.16
C HIS A 64 4.23 -22.33 -9.93
N ARG A 65 3.24 -21.52 -9.60
CA ARG A 65 3.24 -20.12 -10.04
C ARG A 65 4.44 -19.42 -9.42
N PRO A 66 5.16 -18.58 -10.18
CA PRO A 66 6.23 -17.78 -9.59
C PRO A 66 5.65 -16.91 -8.48
N VAL A 67 6.42 -16.72 -7.40
CA VAL A 67 6.00 -15.89 -6.26
C VAL A 67 5.75 -14.45 -6.74
N TYR A 68 6.59 -13.94 -7.62
CA TYR A 68 6.50 -12.61 -8.21
C TYR A 68 6.36 -12.70 -9.72
N GLU A 69 5.36 -12.01 -10.28
CA GLU A 69 5.05 -12.01 -11.70
C GLU A 69 4.68 -10.58 -12.14
N LEU A 70 5.26 -10.10 -13.23
CA LEU A 70 4.80 -8.87 -13.89
C LEU A 70 3.78 -9.25 -14.98
N LYS A 71 2.55 -8.79 -14.84
CA LYS A 71 1.50 -9.04 -15.81
C LYS A 71 0.61 -7.83 -15.99
N ASN A 72 0.46 -7.37 -17.23
CA ASN A 72 -0.35 -6.18 -17.58
C ASN A 72 0.00 -4.97 -16.70
N GLY A 73 1.29 -4.68 -16.53
CA GLY A 73 1.79 -3.56 -15.73
C GLY A 73 1.58 -3.65 -14.22
N LYS A 74 1.21 -4.82 -13.73
CA LYS A 74 1.00 -5.10 -12.31
C LYS A 74 2.06 -6.07 -11.83
N LEU A 75 2.75 -5.72 -10.77
CA LEU A 75 3.57 -6.66 -10.02
C LEU A 75 2.62 -7.51 -9.16
N ILE A 76 2.47 -8.77 -9.51
CA ILE A 76 1.63 -9.73 -8.79
C ILE A 76 2.52 -10.55 -7.88
N THR A 77 2.24 -10.55 -6.58
CA THR A 77 2.85 -11.41 -5.59
C THR A 77 1.85 -12.49 -5.19
N ASN A 78 2.13 -13.74 -5.56
CA ASN A 78 1.32 -14.90 -5.21
C ASN A 78 1.66 -15.34 -3.77
N VAL A 79 0.81 -15.02 -2.81
CA VAL A 79 1.03 -15.31 -1.38
C VAL A 79 0.57 -16.72 -1.03
N GLN A 80 -0.62 -17.11 -1.48
CA GLN A 80 -1.16 -18.45 -1.25
C GLN A 80 -0.21 -19.52 -1.83
N ASN A 81 0.07 -20.55 -1.05
CA ASN A 81 0.99 -21.64 -1.39
C ASN A 81 2.47 -21.21 -1.57
N SER A 82 2.83 -20.01 -1.13
CA SER A 82 4.21 -19.55 -1.00
C SER A 82 4.64 -19.47 0.46
N LEU A 83 5.92 -19.22 0.72
CA LEU A 83 6.42 -18.98 2.07
C LEU A 83 5.79 -17.73 2.70
N LEU A 84 5.37 -16.77 1.88
CA LEU A 84 4.75 -15.53 2.35
C LEU A 84 3.42 -15.75 3.08
N SER A 85 2.72 -16.86 2.85
CA SER A 85 1.49 -17.20 3.59
C SER A 85 1.71 -17.56 5.07
N LYS A 86 2.97 -17.73 5.50
CA LYS A 86 3.33 -18.18 6.86
C LYS A 86 4.08 -17.11 7.66
N ILE A 87 4.16 -15.87 7.16
CA ILE A 87 5.04 -14.86 7.76
C ILE A 87 4.38 -13.96 8.80
N GLY A 88 3.09 -14.13 9.05
CA GLY A 88 2.37 -13.38 10.07
C GLY A 88 1.16 -12.64 9.52
N THR A 89 1.30 -11.37 9.16
CA THR A 89 0.19 -10.49 8.78
C THR A 89 0.31 -9.96 7.35
N ALA A 90 -0.71 -9.26 6.86
CA ALA A 90 -0.62 -8.55 5.59
C ALA A 90 0.46 -7.46 5.63
N SER A 91 0.68 -6.85 6.79
CA SER A 91 1.78 -5.91 7.02
C SER A 91 3.14 -6.57 6.75
N ASP A 92 3.34 -7.77 7.28
CA ASP A 92 4.56 -8.52 7.05
C ASP A 92 4.72 -8.92 5.57
N VAL A 93 3.63 -9.32 4.91
CA VAL A 93 3.64 -9.62 3.46
C VAL A 93 4.06 -8.40 2.65
N LEU A 94 3.49 -7.22 2.94
CA LEU A 94 3.80 -6.00 2.20
C LEU A 94 5.28 -5.62 2.30
N ASN A 95 5.92 -5.83 3.45
CA ASN A 95 7.35 -5.59 3.64
C ASN A 95 8.26 -6.52 2.82
N HIS A 96 7.70 -7.60 2.25
CA HIS A 96 8.43 -8.54 1.41
C HIS A 96 8.10 -8.41 -0.08
N ILE A 97 7.32 -7.39 -0.45
CA ILE A 97 7.03 -7.10 -1.86
C ILE A 97 8.14 -6.22 -2.44
N PRO A 98 8.70 -6.57 -3.61
CA PRO A 98 9.71 -5.75 -4.27
C PRO A 98 9.26 -4.29 -4.42
N GLY A 99 10.08 -3.36 -3.95
CA GLY A 99 9.82 -1.92 -4.03
C GLY A 99 8.78 -1.37 -3.07
N VAL A 100 8.19 -2.19 -2.19
CA VAL A 100 7.32 -1.73 -1.10
C VAL A 100 8.14 -1.67 0.19
N GLN A 101 7.98 -0.60 0.94
CA GLN A 101 8.59 -0.39 2.25
C GLN A 101 7.49 -0.03 3.25
N GLY A 102 7.49 -0.71 4.39
CA GLY A 102 6.64 -0.38 5.53
C GLY A 102 7.50 0.06 6.72
N LYS A 103 7.14 1.17 7.32
CA LYS A 103 7.74 1.67 8.54
C LYS A 103 6.65 2.28 9.42
N ASP A 104 6.59 1.86 10.68
CA ASP A 104 5.69 2.40 11.71
C ASP A 104 4.19 2.38 11.30
N GLY A 105 3.78 1.36 10.53
CA GLY A 105 2.40 1.20 10.03
C GLY A 105 2.07 2.05 8.79
N ALA A 106 3.03 2.79 8.24
CA ALA A 106 2.92 3.47 6.96
C ALA A 106 3.64 2.69 5.86
N TYR A 107 3.16 2.79 4.63
CA TYR A 107 3.76 2.11 3.47
C TYR A 107 4.15 3.12 2.41
N SER A 108 5.25 2.85 1.74
CA SER A 108 5.67 3.59 0.55
C SER A 108 6.04 2.63 -0.58
N VAL A 109 5.79 3.06 -1.81
CA VAL A 109 6.27 2.39 -3.02
C VAL A 109 7.43 3.20 -3.57
N PHE A 110 8.53 2.54 -3.87
CA PHE A 110 9.75 3.18 -4.33
C PHE A 110 9.49 4.11 -5.53
N GLY A 111 9.91 5.36 -5.42
CA GLY A 111 9.72 6.40 -6.42
C GLY A 111 8.28 6.94 -6.55
N LYS A 112 7.29 6.39 -5.83
CA LYS A 112 5.87 6.80 -5.91
C LYS A 112 5.34 7.38 -4.60
N GLY A 113 5.98 7.09 -3.46
CA GLY A 113 5.52 7.50 -2.14
C GLY A 113 4.39 6.63 -1.61
N THR A 114 3.47 7.20 -0.84
CA THR A 114 2.39 6.49 -0.17
C THR A 114 1.36 5.92 -1.16
N PRO A 115 1.14 4.59 -1.19
CA PRO A 115 0.14 3.98 -2.06
C PRO A 115 -1.28 4.05 -1.48
N SER A 116 -2.28 4.00 -2.33
CA SER A 116 -3.64 3.63 -1.91
C SER A 116 -3.76 2.11 -1.84
N ILE A 117 -4.16 1.59 -0.67
CA ILE A 117 -4.27 0.14 -0.43
C ILE A 117 -5.73 -0.29 -0.50
N TYR A 118 -6.00 -1.32 -1.29
CA TYR A 118 -7.33 -1.89 -1.46
C TYR A 118 -7.36 -3.34 -0.99
N LEU A 119 -8.32 -3.68 -0.16
CA LEU A 119 -8.61 -5.04 0.27
C LEU A 119 -9.90 -5.52 -0.38
N ASN A 120 -9.82 -6.52 -1.25
CA ASN A 120 -10.94 -7.05 -2.03
C ASN A 120 -11.75 -5.98 -2.79
N GLY A 121 -11.06 -4.96 -3.33
CA GLY A 121 -11.68 -3.84 -4.06
C GLY A 121 -12.07 -2.64 -3.20
N ARG A 122 -12.14 -2.76 -1.89
CA ARG A 122 -12.43 -1.68 -0.94
C ARG A 122 -11.16 -0.95 -0.53
N LEU A 123 -11.18 0.38 -0.53
CA LEU A 123 -10.09 1.22 -0.04
C LEU A 123 -9.89 1.01 1.48
N VAL A 124 -8.68 0.69 1.88
CA VAL A 124 -8.26 0.60 3.29
C VAL A 124 -7.92 2.01 3.78
N ARG A 125 -8.77 2.57 4.61
CA ARG A 125 -8.57 3.90 5.21
C ARG A 125 -7.90 3.85 6.58
N ASP A 126 -7.87 2.67 7.19
CA ASP A 126 -7.21 2.39 8.46
C ASP A 126 -6.20 1.26 8.28
N LEU A 127 -4.92 1.62 8.25
CA LEU A 127 -3.83 0.68 7.99
C LEU A 127 -3.64 -0.38 9.09
N SER A 128 -4.17 -0.15 10.29
CA SER A 128 -4.19 -1.16 11.36
C SER A 128 -4.96 -2.43 10.96
N GLU A 129 -5.86 -2.33 9.96
CA GLU A 129 -6.53 -3.49 9.38
C GLU A 129 -5.55 -4.49 8.74
N LEU A 130 -4.42 -4.01 8.20
CA LEU A 130 -3.41 -4.86 7.60
C LEU A 130 -2.59 -5.62 8.64
N GLU A 131 -2.42 -5.05 9.83
CA GLU A 131 -1.79 -5.72 10.96
C GLU A 131 -2.65 -6.86 11.53
N ARG A 132 -3.97 -6.78 11.30
CA ARG A 132 -4.94 -7.79 11.75
C ARG A 132 -5.23 -8.88 10.72
N LEU A 133 -4.95 -8.64 9.45
CA LEU A 133 -5.16 -9.63 8.40
C LEU A 133 -4.01 -10.64 8.38
N GLY A 134 -4.27 -11.89 8.71
CA GLY A 134 -3.28 -12.97 8.65
C GLY A 134 -2.80 -13.26 7.24
N SER A 135 -1.52 -13.50 7.06
CA SER A 135 -0.90 -13.79 5.77
C SER A 135 -1.45 -15.04 5.11
N GLU A 136 -1.89 -16.04 5.88
CA GLU A 136 -2.55 -17.26 5.44
C GLU A 136 -3.89 -17.01 4.73
N ASN A 137 -4.54 -15.88 5.04
CA ASN A 137 -5.79 -15.45 4.42
C ASN A 137 -5.60 -14.65 3.13
N ILE A 138 -4.36 -14.44 2.68
CA ILE A 138 -4.06 -13.68 1.47
C ILE A 138 -3.82 -14.62 0.30
N ALA A 139 -4.57 -14.45 -0.79
CA ALA A 139 -4.32 -15.18 -2.04
C ALA A 139 -3.16 -14.54 -2.81
N ARG A 140 -3.23 -13.23 -3.02
CA ARG A 140 -2.23 -12.47 -3.75
C ARG A 140 -2.26 -10.98 -3.41
N VAL A 141 -1.15 -10.32 -3.70
CA VAL A 141 -1.02 -8.87 -3.66
C VAL A 141 -0.60 -8.37 -5.04
N GLU A 142 -1.25 -7.32 -5.52
CA GLU A 142 -0.97 -6.68 -6.81
C GLU A 142 -0.50 -5.25 -6.55
N VAL A 143 0.68 -4.86 -7.05
CA VAL A 143 1.19 -3.49 -7.00
C VAL A 143 1.09 -2.86 -8.38
N LEU A 144 0.38 -1.76 -8.47
CA LEU A 144 0.24 -0.94 -9.67
C LEU A 144 1.04 0.34 -9.46
N ASN A 145 2.17 0.46 -10.13
CA ASN A 145 3.07 1.61 -10.00
C ASN A 145 2.65 2.81 -10.87
N ASN A 146 1.72 2.59 -11.79
CA ASN A 146 1.13 3.64 -12.62
C ASN A 146 -0.36 3.33 -12.81
N PRO A 147 -1.19 3.61 -11.79
CA PRO A 147 -2.61 3.28 -11.81
C PRO A 147 -3.36 4.12 -12.85
N GLY A 148 -4.27 3.49 -13.61
CA GLY A 148 -5.11 4.13 -14.61
C GLY A 148 -6.13 5.11 -14.05
N VAL A 149 -6.92 5.68 -14.93
CA VAL A 149 -7.87 6.80 -14.66
C VAL A 149 -9.02 6.47 -13.72
N GLN A 150 -9.30 5.19 -13.51
CA GLN A 150 -10.30 4.74 -12.52
C GLN A 150 -9.93 5.05 -11.07
N TYR A 151 -8.67 5.40 -10.79
CA TYR A 151 -8.21 5.84 -9.48
C TYR A 151 -8.15 7.36 -9.41
N ASP A 152 -8.30 7.91 -8.20
CA ASP A 152 -8.12 9.33 -7.95
C ASP A 152 -6.80 9.84 -8.55
N ALA A 153 -6.78 11.06 -9.10
CA ALA A 153 -5.59 11.60 -9.75
C ALA A 153 -4.42 11.81 -8.77
N SER A 154 -4.67 11.91 -7.46
CA SER A 154 -3.63 11.98 -6.43
C SER A 154 -2.95 10.63 -6.15
N VAL A 155 -3.53 9.52 -6.61
CA VAL A 155 -3.03 8.17 -6.36
C VAL A 155 -1.90 7.83 -7.33
N LYS A 156 -0.66 7.84 -6.83
CA LYS A 156 0.57 7.54 -7.60
C LYS A 156 0.91 6.05 -7.68
N ALA A 157 0.46 5.27 -6.70
CA ALA A 157 0.59 3.81 -6.67
C ALA A 157 -0.62 3.18 -5.99
N VAL A 158 -0.95 1.96 -6.38
CA VAL A 158 -2.04 1.17 -5.78
C VAL A 158 -1.51 -0.20 -5.36
N ILE A 159 -1.84 -0.62 -4.16
CA ILE A 159 -1.66 -1.99 -3.69
C ILE A 159 -3.03 -2.64 -3.53
N ARG A 160 -3.27 -3.74 -4.22
CA ARG A 160 -4.50 -4.53 -4.12
C ARG A 160 -4.21 -5.84 -3.41
N ILE A 161 -4.84 -6.06 -2.29
CA ILE A 161 -4.79 -7.31 -1.54
C ILE A 161 -6.05 -8.10 -1.86
N ARG A 162 -5.88 -9.33 -2.35
CA ARG A 162 -6.95 -10.28 -2.57
C ARG A 162 -6.83 -11.40 -1.53
N THR A 163 -7.88 -11.58 -0.75
CA THR A 163 -7.93 -12.68 0.23
C THR A 163 -8.24 -14.01 -0.46
N ALA A 164 -7.75 -15.09 0.12
CA ALA A 164 -8.16 -16.44 -0.25
C ALA A 164 -9.66 -16.62 0.07
N ARG A 165 -10.37 -17.35 -0.78
CA ARG A 165 -11.75 -17.72 -0.45
C ARG A 165 -11.69 -18.71 0.71
N PRO A 166 -12.47 -18.51 1.78
CA PRO A 166 -12.56 -19.51 2.83
C PRO A 166 -13.07 -20.83 2.24
N VAL A 167 -12.38 -21.90 2.55
CA VAL A 167 -12.83 -23.25 2.19
C VAL A 167 -13.77 -23.71 3.29
N GLY A 168 -15.07 -23.76 2.98
CA GLY A 168 -16.11 -24.29 3.89
C GLY A 168 -17.11 -23.25 4.40
N GLU A 169 -18.29 -23.75 4.72
CA GLU A 169 -19.34 -23.03 5.42
C GLU A 169 -19.25 -23.31 6.92
N GLY A 170 -19.75 -22.40 7.74
CA GLY A 170 -19.81 -22.57 9.19
C GLY A 170 -19.31 -21.36 9.96
N LEU A 171 -19.04 -21.60 11.23
CA LEU A 171 -18.53 -20.63 12.19
C LEU A 171 -17.00 -20.71 12.25
N GLY A 172 -16.32 -19.61 12.08
CA GLY A 172 -14.87 -19.44 12.25
C GLY A 172 -14.57 -18.47 13.38
N LEU A 173 -13.61 -18.84 14.22
CA LEU A 173 -13.07 -18.03 15.29
C LEU A 173 -11.55 -17.92 15.11
N ASP A 174 -11.02 -16.70 15.16
CA ASP A 174 -9.58 -16.42 15.18
C ASP A 174 -9.27 -15.58 16.41
N VAL A 175 -8.30 -16.01 17.20
CA VAL A 175 -7.79 -15.30 18.36
C VAL A 175 -6.29 -15.14 18.19
N ARG A 176 -5.79 -13.91 18.31
CA ARG A 176 -4.38 -13.60 18.19
C ARG A 176 -3.92 -12.77 19.38
N SER A 177 -2.83 -13.20 20.01
CA SER A 177 -2.12 -12.47 21.04
C SER A 177 -0.70 -12.18 20.57
N ARG A 178 -0.23 -10.94 20.79
CA ARG A 178 1.12 -10.51 20.46
C ARG A 178 1.69 -9.67 21.58
N VAL A 179 2.83 -10.06 22.08
CA VAL A 179 3.61 -9.32 23.07
C VAL A 179 4.87 -8.79 22.38
N GLU A 180 5.13 -7.52 22.56
CA GLU A 180 6.34 -6.86 22.08
C GLU A 180 7.13 -6.36 23.29
N GLN A 181 8.45 -6.60 23.29
CA GLN A 181 9.34 -6.14 24.32
C GLN A 181 10.51 -5.37 23.71
N SER A 182 10.63 -4.08 24.10
CA SER A 182 11.81 -3.26 23.83
C SER A 182 12.23 -2.59 25.13
N HIS A 183 12.52 -1.29 25.17
CA HIS A 183 12.62 -0.55 26.44
C HIS A 183 11.33 -0.62 27.26
N LYS A 184 10.19 -0.71 26.59
CA LYS A 184 8.86 -0.82 27.20
C LYS A 184 8.08 -1.95 26.55
N SER A 185 7.13 -2.52 27.28
CA SER A 185 6.32 -3.63 26.79
C SER A 185 5.08 -3.12 26.04
N GLY A 186 4.78 -3.74 24.90
CA GLY A 186 3.54 -3.58 24.15
C GLY A 186 2.74 -4.88 24.12
N LEU A 187 1.44 -4.75 23.90
CA LEU A 187 0.49 -5.88 23.86
C LEU A 187 -0.53 -5.64 22.75
N MET A 188 -0.90 -6.69 22.04
CA MET A 188 -2.05 -6.71 21.13
C MET A 188 -2.87 -7.98 21.38
N GLU A 189 -4.15 -7.80 21.65
CA GLU A 189 -5.13 -8.87 21.76
C GLU A 189 -6.20 -8.66 20.68
N GLN A 190 -6.46 -9.70 19.89
CA GLN A 190 -7.40 -9.64 18.76
C GLN A 190 -8.32 -10.84 18.78
N PHE A 191 -9.59 -10.57 18.48
CA PHE A 191 -10.65 -11.54 18.40
C PHE A 191 -11.49 -11.31 17.14
N ASN A 192 -11.60 -12.32 16.27
CA ASN A 192 -12.41 -12.26 15.05
C ASN A 192 -13.39 -13.43 15.02
N LEU A 193 -14.62 -13.11 14.62
CA LEU A 193 -15.70 -14.08 14.42
C LEU A 193 -16.19 -13.97 12.98
N LYS A 194 -16.38 -15.11 12.33
CA LYS A 194 -16.95 -15.18 10.99
C LYS A 194 -17.97 -16.31 10.92
N TYR A 195 -19.10 -16.06 10.29
CA TYR A 195 -20.09 -17.06 9.93
C TYR A 195 -20.38 -16.98 8.44
N SER A 196 -20.22 -18.10 7.72
CA SER A 196 -20.45 -18.21 6.28
C SER A 196 -21.46 -19.32 5.98
N LYS A 197 -22.50 -19.02 5.21
CA LYS A 197 -23.47 -20.00 4.73
C LYS A 197 -24.19 -19.50 3.48
N ASN A 198 -24.28 -20.35 2.45
CA ASN A 198 -25.05 -20.08 1.22
C ASN A 198 -24.75 -18.70 0.59
N GLY A 199 -23.49 -18.29 0.52
CA GLY A 199 -23.09 -16.98 0.00
C GLY A 199 -23.25 -15.79 0.96
N LEU A 200 -23.86 -16.00 2.12
CA LEU A 200 -23.92 -15.02 3.21
C LEU A 200 -22.68 -15.14 4.09
N ASP A 201 -21.97 -14.04 4.27
CA ASP A 201 -20.86 -13.90 5.22
C ASP A 201 -21.20 -12.82 6.25
N LEU A 202 -21.30 -13.21 7.52
CA LEU A 202 -21.35 -12.31 8.65
C LEU A 202 -19.99 -12.32 9.33
N PHE A 203 -19.45 -11.17 9.65
CA PHE A 203 -18.17 -11.08 10.32
C PHE A 203 -18.12 -9.93 11.31
N GLY A 204 -17.32 -10.10 12.33
CA GLY A 204 -17.03 -9.06 13.31
C GLY A 204 -15.68 -9.30 13.95
N GLY A 205 -15.06 -8.24 14.44
CA GLY A 205 -13.78 -8.32 15.10
C GLY A 205 -13.59 -7.19 16.10
N PHE A 206 -12.79 -7.47 17.10
CA PHE A 206 -12.34 -6.50 18.09
C PHE A 206 -10.85 -6.70 18.32
N ALA A 207 -10.10 -5.60 18.45
CA ALA A 207 -8.71 -5.63 18.86
C ALA A 207 -8.42 -4.52 19.88
N TYR A 208 -7.58 -4.86 20.84
CA TYR A 208 -6.96 -3.91 21.75
C TYR A 208 -5.45 -3.93 21.53
N THR A 209 -4.84 -2.75 21.36
CA THR A 209 -3.40 -2.62 21.22
C THR A 209 -2.87 -1.58 22.20
N LEU A 210 -1.92 -1.99 23.04
CA LEU A 210 -1.10 -1.10 23.84
C LEU A 210 0.24 -0.91 23.13
N ARG A 211 0.48 0.28 22.58
CA ARG A 211 1.80 0.71 22.08
C ARG A 211 2.49 1.57 23.12
N ASN A 212 3.59 1.09 23.61
CA ASN A 212 4.39 1.75 24.62
C ASN A 212 5.86 1.71 24.19
N PHE A 213 6.42 2.85 23.81
CA PHE A 213 7.77 2.92 23.28
C PHE A 213 8.48 4.21 23.70
N TYR A 214 9.79 4.13 23.72
CA TYR A 214 10.71 5.22 24.02
C TYR A 214 11.52 5.55 22.78
N GLN A 215 11.73 6.85 22.53
CA GLN A 215 12.48 7.35 21.38
C GLN A 215 13.50 8.39 21.86
N GLU A 216 14.75 8.19 21.46
CA GLU A 216 15.80 9.19 21.54
C GLU A 216 16.08 9.75 20.14
N SER A 217 16.31 11.07 20.07
CA SER A 217 16.71 11.71 18.82
C SER A 217 17.56 12.94 19.08
N THR A 218 18.38 13.29 18.11
CA THR A 218 19.19 14.53 18.13
C THR A 218 18.88 15.33 16.87
N LEU A 219 18.91 16.66 17.02
CA LEU A 219 18.73 17.60 15.92
C LEU A 219 19.76 18.71 16.05
N GLU A 220 20.43 19.05 14.97
CA GLU A 220 21.19 20.27 14.83
C GLU A 220 20.44 21.23 13.90
N GLN A 221 20.14 22.42 14.40
CA GLN A 221 19.53 23.51 13.64
C GLN A 221 20.52 24.63 13.47
N ILE A 222 20.74 25.06 12.24
CA ILE A 222 21.63 26.19 11.90
C ILE A 222 20.77 27.25 11.21
N THR A 223 20.76 28.46 11.77
CA THR A 223 20.05 29.62 11.22
C THR A 223 21.06 30.72 10.89
N CYS A 224 21.16 31.06 9.61
CA CYS A 224 22.10 32.04 9.10
C CYS A 224 21.37 33.39 8.97
N LEU A 225 21.67 34.31 9.86
CA LEU A 225 21.31 35.72 9.85
C LEU A 225 22.62 36.54 9.93
N ASP A 226 22.57 37.80 10.32
CA ASP A 226 23.79 38.59 10.68
C ASP A 226 24.65 37.87 11.73
N THR A 227 24.02 37.04 12.54
CA THR A 227 24.64 36.12 13.51
C THR A 227 24.36 34.70 13.08
N LEU A 228 25.39 33.84 13.09
CA LEU A 228 25.21 32.41 12.86
C LEU A 228 24.70 31.75 14.14
N TRP A 229 23.45 31.32 14.15
CA TRP A 229 22.83 30.60 15.24
C TRP A 229 22.91 29.11 15.03
N ARG A 230 23.43 28.35 16.00
CA ARG A 230 23.44 26.89 16.00
C ARG A 230 22.78 26.40 17.29
N GLN A 231 21.85 25.47 17.14
CA GLN A 231 21.12 24.86 18.22
C GLN A 231 21.24 23.34 18.15
N ASN A 232 21.78 22.73 19.19
CA ASN A 232 21.95 21.29 19.31
C ASN A 232 20.89 20.74 20.26
N TYR A 233 19.95 19.99 19.75
CA TYR A 233 18.85 19.42 20.51
C TYR A 233 19.07 17.95 20.82
N THR A 234 18.69 17.52 22.01
CA THR A 234 18.45 16.13 22.36
C THR A 234 17.00 15.97 22.81
N PHE A 235 16.34 14.96 22.32
CA PHE A 235 14.94 14.64 22.62
C PHE A 235 14.86 13.26 23.24
N ASP A 236 14.27 13.18 24.42
CA ASP A 236 13.91 11.94 25.11
C ASP A 236 12.38 11.89 25.16
N THR A 237 11.76 10.95 24.45
CA THR A 237 10.32 10.94 24.32
C THR A 237 9.71 9.59 24.66
N ASP A 238 8.77 9.61 25.58
CA ASP A 238 7.94 8.48 25.96
C ASP A 238 6.56 8.56 25.31
N TYR A 239 6.16 7.46 24.68
CA TYR A 239 4.84 7.32 24.07
C TYR A 239 4.06 6.18 24.72
N LYS A 240 2.81 6.44 25.08
CA LYS A 240 1.86 5.41 25.52
C LYS A 240 0.53 5.61 24.83
N ARG A 241 0.09 4.60 24.04
CA ARG A 241 -1.13 4.65 23.26
C ARG A 241 -1.99 3.43 23.52
N HIS A 242 -3.28 3.66 23.82
CA HIS A 242 -4.30 2.64 23.95
C HIS A 242 -5.20 2.73 22.73
N ILE A 243 -5.17 1.70 21.88
CA ILE A 243 -5.89 1.64 20.61
C ILE A 243 -6.95 0.57 20.70
N TYR A 244 -8.20 0.93 20.40
CA TYR A 244 -9.35 0.05 20.34
C TYR A 244 -9.89 0.04 18.91
N ASP A 245 -9.97 -1.13 18.32
CA ASP A 245 -10.48 -1.35 16.97
C ASP A 245 -11.68 -2.28 17.04
N GLY A 246 -12.74 -1.92 16.33
CA GLY A 246 -13.92 -2.76 16.18
C GLY A 246 -14.42 -2.76 14.75
N ASN A 247 -14.95 -3.88 14.29
CA ASN A 247 -15.64 -3.93 13.02
C ASN A 247 -16.75 -4.97 13.02
N ILE A 248 -17.79 -4.71 12.23
CA ILE A 248 -18.87 -5.65 11.94
C ILE A 248 -19.30 -5.48 10.50
N GLY A 249 -19.68 -6.54 9.84
CA GLY A 249 -20.13 -6.45 8.47
C GLY A 249 -20.89 -7.67 7.99
N ILE A 250 -21.54 -7.47 6.87
CA ILE A 250 -22.29 -8.45 6.13
C ILE A 250 -21.90 -8.37 4.67
N ASN A 251 -21.56 -9.51 4.06
CA ASN A 251 -21.44 -9.65 2.62
C ASN A 251 -22.44 -10.72 2.17
N ASN A 252 -23.07 -10.51 1.04
CA ASN A 252 -23.94 -11.50 0.44
C ASN A 252 -23.61 -11.66 -1.05
N GLN A 253 -23.26 -12.86 -1.44
CA GLN A 253 -23.15 -13.27 -2.83
C GLN A 253 -24.49 -13.85 -3.27
N PHE A 254 -25.34 -13.05 -3.92
CA PHE A 254 -26.69 -13.45 -4.35
C PHE A 254 -26.65 -14.59 -5.39
N ASN A 255 -25.60 -14.56 -6.24
CA ASN A 255 -25.28 -15.56 -7.25
C ASN A 255 -23.82 -15.37 -7.74
N GLU A 256 -23.38 -16.13 -8.73
CA GLU A 256 -22.02 -16.06 -9.27
C GLU A 256 -21.63 -14.67 -9.84
N ARG A 257 -22.62 -13.84 -10.18
CA ARG A 257 -22.44 -12.56 -10.89
C ARG A 257 -22.78 -11.34 -10.04
N HIS A 258 -23.38 -11.51 -8.87
CA HIS A 258 -23.87 -10.38 -8.05
C HIS A 258 -23.48 -10.55 -6.60
N SER A 259 -22.84 -9.56 -6.04
CA SER A 259 -22.53 -9.48 -4.61
C SER A 259 -22.69 -8.06 -4.07
N ALA A 260 -23.10 -7.94 -2.83
CA ALA A 260 -23.16 -6.69 -2.10
C ALA A 260 -22.74 -6.88 -0.66
N GLY A 261 -22.32 -5.83 -0.02
CA GLY A 261 -21.97 -5.87 1.40
C GLY A 261 -21.97 -4.49 2.03
N VAL A 262 -22.06 -4.54 3.36
CA VAL A 262 -21.97 -3.36 4.22
C VAL A 262 -21.03 -3.70 5.37
N ARG A 263 -20.14 -2.77 5.69
CA ARG A 263 -19.21 -2.86 6.81
C ARG A 263 -19.22 -1.57 7.61
N TYR A 264 -19.30 -1.71 8.90
CA TYR A 264 -19.03 -0.63 9.85
C TYR A 264 -17.72 -0.91 10.57
N SER A 265 -16.89 0.10 10.77
CA SER A 265 -15.68 0.02 11.58
C SER A 265 -15.54 1.24 12.48
N ILE A 266 -14.94 1.02 13.64
CA ILE A 266 -14.65 2.04 14.63
C ILE A 266 -13.21 1.87 15.11
N ASN A 267 -12.46 2.98 15.17
CA ASN A 267 -11.14 3.04 15.77
C ASN A 267 -11.12 4.17 16.80
N ALA A 268 -10.67 3.91 17.99
CA ALA A 268 -10.62 4.89 19.07
C ALA A 268 -9.33 4.77 19.87
N MET A 269 -8.75 5.91 20.19
CA MET A 269 -7.58 6.03 21.05
C MET A 269 -7.90 7.02 22.19
N PRO A 270 -8.65 6.59 23.22
CA PRO A 270 -9.18 7.48 24.24
C PRO A 270 -8.13 8.03 25.20
N LYS A 271 -6.98 7.35 25.29
CA LYS A 271 -5.87 7.74 26.15
C LYS A 271 -4.56 7.55 25.40
N ASN A 272 -4.00 8.65 24.92
CA ASN A 272 -2.63 8.69 24.41
C ASN A 272 -1.88 9.73 25.23
N SER A 273 -0.69 9.40 25.65
CA SER A 273 0.22 10.36 26.25
C SER A 273 1.56 10.33 25.54
N LYS A 274 2.09 11.50 25.33
CA LYS A 274 3.47 11.75 24.90
C LYS A 274 4.11 12.63 25.96
N VAL A 275 5.21 12.20 26.53
CA VAL A 275 6.03 13.02 27.43
C VAL A 275 7.38 13.19 26.76
N SER A 276 7.79 14.41 26.54
CA SER A 276 9.04 14.71 25.86
C SER A 276 9.88 15.66 26.72
N PHE A 277 11.12 15.27 26.95
CA PHE A 277 12.13 16.12 27.56
C PHE A 277 13.14 16.53 26.50
N VAL A 278 13.27 17.84 26.29
CA VAL A 278 14.15 18.42 25.27
C VAL A 278 15.19 19.26 25.93
N ARG A 279 16.44 19.07 25.58
CA ARG A 279 17.57 19.90 26.00
C ARG A 279 18.20 20.52 24.77
N SER A 280 18.54 21.80 24.83
CA SER A 280 19.20 22.49 23.73
C SER A 280 20.32 23.40 24.21
N GLN A 281 21.44 23.29 23.49
CA GLN A 281 22.56 24.24 23.60
C GLN A 281 22.48 25.19 22.40
N VAL A 282 22.42 26.48 22.67
CA VAL A 282 22.33 27.56 21.68
C VAL A 282 23.65 28.28 21.59
N TYR A 283 24.18 28.43 20.37
CA TYR A 283 25.43 29.14 20.09
C TYR A 283 25.16 30.30 19.13
N ALA A 284 25.80 31.45 19.44
CA ALA A 284 25.84 32.62 18.57
C ALA A 284 27.29 32.82 18.11
N ASN A 285 27.58 32.74 16.79
CA ASN A 285 28.92 32.79 16.23
C ASN A 285 29.93 31.91 16.99
N GLU A 286 29.54 30.63 17.23
CA GLU A 286 30.31 29.59 17.93
C GLU A 286 30.48 29.78 19.46
N SER A 287 30.08 30.92 20.04
CA SER A 287 30.05 31.13 21.49
C SER A 287 28.73 30.64 22.07
N GLN A 288 28.79 29.91 23.19
CA GLN A 288 27.56 29.47 23.84
C GLN A 288 26.77 30.71 24.32
N TYR A 289 25.54 30.83 23.83
CA TYR A 289 24.63 31.91 24.09
C TYR A 289 23.58 31.54 25.14
N ASP A 290 22.97 30.37 25.03
CA ASP A 290 21.92 29.91 25.93
C ASP A 290 21.98 28.38 26.11
N TYR A 291 21.37 27.92 27.17
CA TYR A 291 20.99 26.54 27.41
C TYR A 291 19.56 26.55 27.90
N TRP A 292 18.70 25.78 27.26
CA TRP A 292 17.31 25.67 27.64
C TRP A 292 16.82 24.24 27.67
N GLU A 293 15.84 24.02 28.52
CA GLU A 293 15.15 22.74 28.69
C GLU A 293 13.66 22.93 28.46
N ASN A 294 13.01 21.93 27.92
CA ASN A 294 11.57 21.89 27.76
C ASN A 294 11.06 20.52 28.23
N ASN A 295 10.17 20.55 29.19
CA ASN A 295 9.43 19.38 29.64
C ASN A 295 8.00 19.49 29.13
N SER A 296 7.64 18.71 28.16
CA SER A 296 6.31 18.77 27.53
C SER A 296 5.52 17.49 27.71
N ARG A 297 4.22 17.67 27.90
CA ARG A 297 3.24 16.59 27.96
C ARG A 297 2.10 16.87 26.98
N THR A 298 1.88 15.95 26.07
CA THR A 298 0.71 15.93 25.21
C THR A 298 -0.24 14.82 25.65
N ASN A 299 -1.49 15.19 25.96
CA ASN A 299 -2.57 14.25 26.18
C ASN A 299 -3.51 14.30 24.97
N GLU A 300 -3.61 13.19 24.26
CA GLU A 300 -4.44 13.09 23.06
C GLU A 300 -5.59 12.12 23.28
N ARG A 301 -6.75 12.50 22.78
CA ARG A 301 -7.88 11.60 22.55
C ARG A 301 -8.21 11.63 21.08
N ARG A 302 -7.92 10.55 20.36
CA ARG A 302 -8.21 10.41 18.93
C ARG A 302 -9.41 9.51 18.72
N GLY A 303 -10.35 9.98 17.92
CA GLY A 303 -11.57 9.27 17.60
C GLY A 303 -12.69 9.50 18.65
N PRO A 304 -13.79 8.72 18.50
CA PRO A 304 -13.90 7.59 17.60
C PRO A 304 -13.89 7.99 16.12
N LYS A 305 -12.99 7.39 15.35
CA LYS A 305 -13.04 7.39 13.89
C LYS A 305 -13.99 6.28 13.46
N GLN A 306 -15.10 6.63 12.88
CA GLN A 306 -16.14 5.71 12.43
C GLN A 306 -16.22 5.72 10.91
N GLN A 307 -16.36 4.55 10.31
CA GLN A 307 -16.50 4.41 8.87
C GLN A 307 -17.62 3.41 8.58
N LEU A 308 -18.54 3.80 7.71
CA LEU A 308 -19.52 2.93 7.08
C LEU A 308 -19.17 2.83 5.60
N ASN A 309 -18.96 1.60 5.13
CA ASN A 309 -18.71 1.30 3.72
C ASN A 309 -19.82 0.40 3.20
N ALA A 310 -20.33 0.70 2.00
CA ALA A 310 -21.26 -0.15 1.26
C ALA A 310 -20.72 -0.35 -0.15
N TYR A 311 -20.82 -1.58 -0.66
CA TYR A 311 -20.42 -1.89 -2.03
C TYR A 311 -21.42 -2.80 -2.72
N TYR A 312 -21.43 -2.72 -4.04
CA TYR A 312 -22.12 -3.64 -4.93
C TYR A 312 -21.23 -3.94 -6.14
N THR A 313 -21.07 -5.20 -6.47
CA THR A 313 -20.44 -5.65 -7.71
C THR A 313 -21.40 -6.58 -8.44
N GLY A 314 -21.59 -6.36 -9.74
CA GLY A 314 -22.54 -7.17 -10.49
C GLY A 314 -22.29 -7.16 -11.99
N MET A 315 -22.92 -8.12 -12.70
CA MET A 315 -22.89 -8.22 -14.15
C MET A 315 -24.30 -8.40 -14.69
N ILE A 316 -24.77 -7.41 -15.46
CA ILE A 316 -26.06 -7.44 -16.16
C ILE A 316 -25.79 -7.64 -17.66
N GLY A 317 -26.04 -8.85 -18.18
CA GLY A 317 -25.62 -9.20 -19.53
C GLY A 317 -24.09 -9.17 -19.66
N LYS A 318 -23.56 -8.21 -20.43
CA LYS A 318 -22.13 -7.95 -20.58
C LYS A 318 -21.65 -6.71 -19.83
N LEU A 319 -22.57 -5.98 -19.17
CA LEU A 319 -22.24 -4.77 -18.40
C LEU A 319 -21.80 -5.18 -17.00
N ASN A 320 -20.56 -4.88 -16.64
CA ASN A 320 -20.04 -4.98 -15.28
C ASN A 320 -20.33 -3.68 -14.54
N ILE A 321 -20.78 -3.79 -13.30
CA ILE A 321 -21.10 -2.69 -12.40
C ILE A 321 -20.25 -2.85 -11.15
N ASP A 322 -19.51 -1.80 -10.78
CA ASP A 322 -18.76 -1.71 -9.51
C ASP A 322 -19.16 -0.40 -8.83
N PHE A 323 -19.85 -0.50 -7.71
CA PHE A 323 -20.28 0.62 -6.90
C PHE A 323 -19.67 0.53 -5.51
N ASN A 324 -19.19 1.66 -5.01
CA ASN A 324 -18.63 1.77 -3.67
C ASN A 324 -19.04 3.11 -3.04
N ALA A 325 -19.43 3.10 -1.78
CA ALA A 325 -19.76 4.31 -1.03
C ALA A 325 -19.17 4.24 0.38
N ASP A 326 -18.60 5.36 0.82
CA ASP A 326 -17.98 5.55 2.13
C ASP A 326 -18.60 6.74 2.86
N LEU A 327 -18.87 6.56 4.15
CA LEU A 327 -19.13 7.62 5.12
C LEU A 327 -18.07 7.52 6.21
N LEU A 328 -17.44 8.63 6.56
CA LEU A 328 -16.41 8.70 7.59
C LEU A 328 -16.68 9.88 8.53
N TRP A 329 -16.57 9.63 9.82
CA TRP A 329 -16.59 10.61 10.90
C TRP A 329 -15.37 10.43 11.77
N ASN A 330 -14.71 11.51 12.11
CA ASN A 330 -13.58 11.49 13.04
C ASN A 330 -13.65 12.73 13.95
N LYS A 331 -13.23 12.57 15.19
CA LYS A 331 -13.05 13.68 16.13
C LYS A 331 -11.79 13.44 16.95
N ASP A 332 -10.88 14.40 16.95
CA ASP A 332 -9.62 14.35 17.67
C ASP A 332 -9.50 15.57 18.60
N TYR A 333 -9.00 15.35 19.79
CA TYR A 333 -8.72 16.38 20.78
C TYR A 333 -7.30 16.19 21.31
N ALA A 334 -6.55 17.28 21.45
CA ALA A 334 -5.24 17.26 22.11
C ALA A 334 -5.09 18.45 23.04
N GLU A 335 -4.39 18.22 24.14
CA GLU A 335 -3.96 19.18 25.12
C GLU A 335 -2.44 19.05 25.26
N ASP A 336 -1.74 20.13 24.98
CA ASP A 336 -0.30 20.23 25.05
C ASP A 336 0.07 21.18 26.19
N TYR A 337 0.90 20.70 27.10
CA TYR A 337 1.48 21.48 28.19
C TYR A 337 3.00 21.39 28.11
N ALA A 338 3.68 22.53 28.17
CA ALA A 338 5.14 22.61 28.13
C ALA A 338 5.66 23.62 29.16
N GLU A 339 6.68 23.23 29.87
CA GLU A 339 7.47 24.09 30.76
C GLU A 339 8.86 24.27 30.18
N GLU A 340 9.24 25.50 29.90
CA GLU A 340 10.56 25.86 29.40
C GLU A 340 11.32 26.68 30.40
N SER A 341 12.55 26.26 30.68
CA SER A 341 13.55 27.04 31.44
C SER A 341 14.73 27.40 30.55
N SER A 342 15.38 28.53 30.80
CA SER A 342 16.47 29.07 30.01
C SER A 342 17.47 29.80 30.89
N LEU A 343 18.74 29.80 30.50
CA LEU A 343 19.76 30.62 31.20
C LEU A 343 19.67 32.10 30.86
N HIS A 344 19.14 32.43 29.66
CA HIS A 344 19.16 33.78 29.12
C HIS A 344 17.79 34.47 29.09
N PHE A 345 16.71 33.70 29.17
CA PHE A 345 15.35 34.19 29.11
C PHE A 345 14.53 33.69 30.29
N ASP A 346 13.46 34.41 30.61
CA ASP A 346 12.53 34.02 31.66
C ASP A 346 11.91 32.64 31.34
N ASP A 347 11.68 31.88 32.38
CA ASP A 347 10.95 30.63 32.31
C ASP A 347 9.51 30.87 31.80
N ARG A 348 8.96 29.91 31.07
CA ARG A 348 7.59 30.01 30.57
C ARG A 348 6.87 28.68 30.68
N ALA A 349 5.59 28.75 30.94
CA ALA A 349 4.66 27.64 30.77
C ALA A 349 3.76 27.94 29.59
N ILE A 350 3.44 26.92 28.78
CA ILE A 350 2.61 27.05 27.59
C ILE A 350 1.57 25.96 27.63
N CYS A 351 0.30 26.36 27.48
CA CYS A 351 -0.82 25.44 27.37
C CYS A 351 -1.58 25.70 26.08
N SER A 352 -1.76 24.66 25.28
CA SER A 352 -2.54 24.75 24.06
C SER A 352 -3.53 23.60 23.90
N PHE A 353 -4.64 23.89 23.23
CA PHE A 353 -5.71 22.94 22.96
C PHE A 353 -6.01 22.88 21.48
N SER A 354 -6.24 21.67 20.97
CA SER A 354 -6.76 21.48 19.62
C SER A 354 -7.99 20.57 19.62
N ASP A 355 -9.04 20.95 18.89
CA ASP A 355 -10.25 20.15 18.64
C ASP A 355 -10.48 20.10 17.14
N ASN A 356 -10.41 18.91 16.57
CA ASN A 356 -10.52 18.68 15.13
C ASN A 356 -11.65 17.69 14.86
N SER A 357 -12.47 17.98 13.85
CA SER A 357 -13.49 17.05 13.37
C SER A 357 -13.53 17.00 11.85
N VAL A 358 -13.73 15.78 11.32
CA VAL A 358 -13.80 15.51 9.88
C VAL A 358 -15.05 14.69 9.59
N HIS A 359 -15.80 15.12 8.58
CA HIS A 359 -16.89 14.38 7.97
C HIS A 359 -16.60 14.22 6.49
N LEU A 360 -16.67 12.99 5.99
CA LEU A 360 -16.45 12.70 4.57
C LEU A 360 -17.55 11.75 4.08
N PHE A 361 -18.08 12.07 2.92
CA PHE A 361 -18.87 11.19 2.09
C PHE A 361 -18.19 11.03 0.74
N ALA A 362 -18.06 9.80 0.24
CA ALA A 362 -17.58 9.52 -1.09
C ALA A 362 -18.41 8.39 -1.73
N ALA A 363 -18.75 8.54 -2.99
CA ALA A 363 -19.44 7.50 -3.76
C ALA A 363 -18.80 7.41 -5.15
N LYS A 364 -18.59 6.17 -5.63
CA LYS A 364 -17.96 5.86 -6.90
C LYS A 364 -18.74 4.80 -7.63
N LEU A 365 -18.95 5.00 -8.93
CA LEU A 365 -19.55 4.04 -9.83
C LEU A 365 -18.64 3.81 -11.03
N ILE A 366 -18.36 2.56 -11.34
CA ILE A 366 -17.63 2.14 -12.55
C ILE A 366 -18.53 1.19 -13.33
N LEU A 367 -18.70 1.47 -14.61
CA LEU A 367 -19.43 0.64 -15.57
C LEU A 367 -18.45 0.19 -16.65
N SER A 368 -18.36 -1.12 -16.89
CA SER A 368 -17.46 -1.68 -17.90
C SER A 368 -18.21 -2.60 -18.84
N HIS A 369 -17.97 -2.45 -20.13
CA HIS A 369 -18.65 -3.22 -21.15
C HIS A 369 -17.69 -3.57 -22.31
N PRO A 370 -17.65 -4.82 -22.79
CA PRO A 370 -16.91 -5.17 -24.00
C PRO A 370 -17.47 -4.40 -25.21
N LEU A 371 -16.64 -3.59 -25.85
CA LEU A 371 -17.05 -2.74 -26.97
C LEU A 371 -15.92 -2.69 -28.01
N TRP A 372 -16.25 -2.77 -29.30
CA TRP A 372 -15.31 -2.69 -30.44
C TRP A 372 -14.09 -3.61 -30.32
N GLY A 373 -14.26 -4.80 -29.72
CA GLY A 373 -13.20 -5.80 -29.57
C GLY A 373 -12.20 -5.49 -28.46
N GLY A 374 -12.54 -4.59 -27.55
CA GLY A 374 -11.82 -4.26 -26.33
C GLY A 374 -12.76 -4.09 -25.16
N ASP A 375 -12.23 -3.68 -24.01
CA ASP A 375 -12.97 -3.37 -22.79
C ASP A 375 -13.07 -1.86 -22.60
N PHE A 376 -14.28 -1.34 -22.64
CA PHE A 376 -14.59 0.05 -22.39
C PHE A 376 -15.12 0.21 -20.96
N SER A 377 -14.53 1.13 -20.22
CA SER A 377 -14.95 1.48 -18.86
C SER A 377 -15.22 2.98 -18.75
N PHE A 378 -16.33 3.33 -18.12
CA PHE A 378 -16.62 4.73 -17.76
C PHE A 378 -17.17 4.78 -16.35
N GLY A 379 -17.01 5.92 -15.72
CA GLY A 379 -17.49 6.05 -14.36
C GLY A 379 -17.41 7.47 -13.84
N GLY A 380 -17.89 7.63 -12.63
CA GLY A 380 -17.86 8.88 -11.91
C GLY A 380 -17.62 8.66 -10.43
N GLU A 381 -17.14 9.72 -9.80
CA GLU A 381 -16.92 9.77 -8.37
C GLU A 381 -17.41 11.12 -7.83
N PHE A 382 -18.08 11.10 -6.71
CA PHE A 382 -18.46 12.27 -5.95
C PHE A 382 -17.89 12.14 -4.55
N ALA A 383 -17.18 13.17 -4.09
CA ALA A 383 -16.69 13.26 -2.73
C ALA A 383 -17.05 14.63 -2.11
N SER A 384 -17.41 14.62 -0.85
CA SER A 384 -17.68 15.83 -0.08
C SER A 384 -17.05 15.69 1.30
N MET A 385 -16.20 16.63 1.65
CA MET A 385 -15.49 16.67 2.93
C MET A 385 -15.76 17.99 3.64
N LYS A 386 -15.92 17.92 4.96
CA LYS A 386 -15.94 19.08 5.86
C LYS A 386 -15.00 18.79 7.02
N LYS A 387 -14.03 19.67 7.23
CA LYS A 387 -13.12 19.69 8.39
C LYS A 387 -13.40 20.94 9.20
N ASN A 388 -13.56 20.78 10.52
CA ASN A 388 -13.50 21.89 11.46
C ASN A 388 -12.24 21.71 12.29
N GLU A 389 -11.57 22.81 12.57
CA GLU A 389 -10.31 22.85 13.27
C GLU A 389 -10.36 24.05 14.24
N TYR A 390 -10.08 23.80 15.50
CA TYR A 390 -10.00 24.81 16.53
C TYR A 390 -8.67 24.65 17.25
N TYR A 391 -7.91 25.74 17.38
CA TYR A 391 -6.66 25.81 18.12
C TYR A 391 -6.69 27.01 19.06
N LYS A 392 -6.32 26.80 20.32
CA LYS A 392 -6.21 27.83 21.34
C LYS A 392 -4.86 27.72 22.05
N ASN A 393 -4.20 28.86 22.20
CA ASN A 393 -3.04 29.01 23.07
C ASN A 393 -3.46 29.94 24.22
N GLU A 394 -3.37 29.47 25.47
CA GLU A 394 -3.88 30.20 26.65
C GLU A 394 -3.04 31.43 26.99
N GLU A 395 -1.74 31.38 26.82
CA GLU A 395 -0.80 32.46 27.12
C GLU A 395 -0.80 33.54 26.01
N ALA A 396 -1.59 33.36 24.95
CA ALA A 396 -1.70 34.29 23.83
C ALA A 396 -0.35 34.64 23.16
N ILE A 397 0.66 33.77 23.31
CA ILE A 397 1.94 33.88 22.58
C ILE A 397 1.71 33.78 21.07
N LEU A 398 0.78 32.92 20.69
CA LEU A 398 0.33 32.71 19.32
C LEU A 398 -1.18 32.94 19.20
N PRO A 399 -1.67 33.38 18.03
CA PRO A 399 -3.09 33.60 17.84
C PRO A 399 -3.87 32.28 17.92
N SER A 400 -5.01 32.32 18.59
CA SER A 400 -6.01 31.24 18.51
C SER A 400 -6.70 31.28 17.15
N THR A 401 -7.05 30.13 16.61
CA THR A 401 -7.68 30.00 15.28
C THR A 401 -8.90 29.09 15.30
N GLY A 402 -9.83 29.33 14.41
CA GLY A 402 -11.02 28.50 14.25
C GLY A 402 -11.36 28.34 12.76
N ASN A 403 -10.96 27.24 12.16
CA ASN A 403 -11.00 27.03 10.74
C ASN A 403 -12.12 26.08 10.30
N VAL A 404 -12.71 26.34 9.15
CA VAL A 404 -13.64 25.44 8.45
C VAL A 404 -13.16 25.25 7.02
N ALA A 405 -12.70 24.05 6.69
CA ALA A 405 -12.41 23.65 5.32
C ALA A 405 -13.54 22.80 4.76
N LYS A 406 -13.96 23.08 3.54
CA LYS A 406 -14.93 22.27 2.79
C LYS A 406 -14.37 22.00 1.41
N GLU A 407 -14.49 20.76 0.95
CA GLU A 407 -14.14 20.35 -0.39
C GLU A 407 -15.24 19.51 -1.00
N LYS A 408 -15.52 19.77 -2.25
CA LYS A 408 -16.42 19.01 -3.10
C LYS A 408 -15.67 18.62 -4.36
N THR A 409 -15.59 17.34 -4.65
CA THR A 409 -14.95 16.81 -5.85
C THR A 409 -15.97 16.05 -6.67
N GLU A 410 -16.09 16.41 -7.93
CA GLU A 410 -16.92 15.77 -8.94
C GLU A 410 -16.00 15.25 -10.04
N THR A 411 -16.13 13.97 -10.38
CA THR A 411 -15.20 13.32 -11.30
C THR A 411 -15.96 12.52 -12.35
N ALA A 412 -15.46 12.57 -13.58
CA ALA A 412 -15.84 11.65 -14.65
C ALA A 412 -14.58 11.06 -15.28
N PHE A 413 -14.61 9.79 -15.70
CA PHE A 413 -13.50 9.17 -16.40
C PHE A 413 -13.97 8.18 -17.46
N LEU A 414 -13.11 8.02 -18.48
CA LEU A 414 -13.24 7.05 -19.55
C LEU A 414 -11.93 6.28 -19.69
N ASP A 415 -12.00 4.98 -19.85
CA ASP A 415 -10.87 4.08 -20.09
C ASP A 415 -11.22 3.06 -21.16
N TYR A 416 -10.30 2.80 -22.08
CA TYR A 416 -10.45 1.79 -23.11
C TYR A 416 -9.19 0.95 -23.22
N THR A 417 -9.34 -0.36 -23.12
CA THR A 417 -8.24 -1.32 -23.26
C THR A 417 -8.55 -2.29 -24.39
N ARG A 418 -7.60 -2.48 -25.29
CA ARG A 418 -7.74 -3.42 -26.41
C ARG A 418 -6.41 -4.09 -26.74
N SER A 419 -6.50 -5.37 -27.11
CA SER A 419 -5.37 -6.15 -27.63
C SER A 419 -5.46 -6.27 -29.15
N TRP A 420 -4.34 -5.98 -29.84
CA TRP A 420 -4.14 -6.23 -31.27
C TRP A 420 -2.99 -7.23 -31.43
N GLY A 421 -3.31 -8.51 -31.57
CA GLY A 421 -2.31 -9.57 -31.53
C GLY A 421 -1.58 -9.58 -30.19
N ASN A 422 -0.28 -9.30 -30.22
CA ASN A 422 0.55 -9.25 -29.01
C ASN A 422 0.66 -7.84 -28.39
N LEU A 423 0.09 -6.82 -29.02
CA LEU A 423 0.11 -5.45 -28.52
C LEU A 423 -1.14 -5.18 -27.69
N ASP A 424 -0.98 -4.90 -26.41
CA ASP A 424 -2.04 -4.40 -25.55
C ASP A 424 -1.91 -2.88 -25.40
N VAL A 425 -3.01 -2.18 -25.66
CA VAL A 425 -3.10 -0.72 -25.52
C VAL A 425 -4.20 -0.39 -24.53
N SER A 426 -3.88 0.43 -23.56
CA SER A 426 -4.85 1.03 -22.65
C SER A 426 -4.71 2.55 -22.72
N ALA A 427 -5.82 3.26 -22.89
CA ALA A 427 -5.85 4.71 -22.90
C ALA A 427 -7.08 5.22 -22.16
N GLY A 428 -6.91 6.27 -21.38
CA GLY A 428 -8.00 6.84 -20.63
C GLY A 428 -7.76 8.32 -20.28
N VAL A 429 -8.83 8.96 -19.87
CA VAL A 429 -8.82 10.34 -19.37
C VAL A 429 -9.74 10.46 -18.17
N ARG A 430 -9.28 11.19 -17.17
CA ARG A 430 -10.04 11.56 -15.98
C ARG A 430 -10.17 13.07 -15.92
N TYR A 431 -11.39 13.56 -15.74
CA TYR A 431 -11.69 14.95 -15.46
C TYR A 431 -12.09 15.09 -13.99
N GLU A 432 -11.54 16.07 -13.30
CA GLU A 432 -11.89 16.40 -11.93
C GLU A 432 -12.26 17.88 -11.81
N HIS A 433 -13.43 18.14 -11.26
CA HIS A 433 -13.91 19.46 -10.83
C HIS A 433 -13.88 19.51 -9.31
N VAL A 434 -13.08 20.41 -8.74
CA VAL A 434 -12.90 20.55 -7.29
C VAL A 434 -13.27 21.95 -6.85
N ASN A 435 -14.22 22.04 -5.93
CA ASN A 435 -14.57 23.28 -5.22
C ASN A 435 -14.03 23.20 -3.79
N TYR A 436 -13.07 24.04 -3.48
CA TYR A 436 -12.46 24.17 -2.16
C TYR A 436 -12.80 25.52 -1.52
N SER A 437 -13.16 25.51 -0.24
CA SER A 437 -13.33 26.72 0.56
C SER A 437 -12.69 26.54 1.94
N PHE A 438 -11.97 27.55 2.37
CA PHE A 438 -11.38 27.68 3.69
C PHE A 438 -11.89 28.98 4.32
N GLN A 439 -12.31 28.93 5.58
CA GLN A 439 -12.79 30.08 6.34
C GLN A 439 -12.13 30.09 7.71
N ASP A 440 -11.54 31.24 8.06
CA ASP A 440 -11.09 31.54 9.41
C ASP A 440 -12.17 32.32 10.16
N LYS A 441 -12.71 31.71 11.21
CA LYS A 441 -13.81 32.30 11.99
C LYS A 441 -13.38 33.46 12.88
N PHE A 442 -12.08 33.64 13.11
CA PHE A 442 -11.57 34.66 14.02
C PHE A 442 -11.07 35.92 13.31
N SER A 443 -10.35 35.79 12.20
CA SER A 443 -9.80 36.97 11.50
C SER A 443 -10.46 37.25 10.16
N GLY A 444 -10.94 36.23 9.46
CA GLY A 444 -11.44 36.36 8.09
C GLY A 444 -10.38 36.68 7.03
N ASP A 445 -9.19 37.06 7.43
CA ASP A 445 -8.10 37.50 6.54
C ASP A 445 -7.54 36.35 5.67
N SER A 446 -7.79 35.11 6.07
CA SER A 446 -7.36 33.90 5.37
C SER A 446 -8.47 33.21 4.59
N ASP A 447 -9.66 33.81 4.49
CA ASP A 447 -10.77 33.23 3.73
C ASP A 447 -10.40 33.03 2.27
N LEU A 448 -10.60 31.80 1.79
CA LEU A 448 -10.19 31.38 0.47
C LEU A 448 -11.29 30.55 -0.21
N ARG A 449 -11.52 30.83 -1.49
CA ARG A 449 -12.32 29.97 -2.36
C ARG A 449 -11.55 29.69 -3.64
N ARG A 450 -11.49 28.43 -4.03
CA ARG A 450 -10.81 27.97 -5.24
C ARG A 450 -11.64 26.94 -5.97
N THR A 451 -11.58 27.00 -7.28
CA THR A 451 -12.13 26.00 -8.17
C THR A 451 -11.02 25.51 -9.08
N TYR A 452 -10.90 24.21 -9.22
CA TYR A 452 -9.93 23.58 -10.10
C TYR A 452 -10.66 22.68 -11.09
N ASP A 453 -10.27 22.78 -12.35
CA ASP A 453 -10.72 21.95 -13.46
C ASP A 453 -9.50 21.32 -14.11
N ASN A 454 -9.32 20.00 -13.95
CA ASN A 454 -8.13 19.31 -14.40
C ASN A 454 -8.48 18.06 -15.24
N LEU A 455 -7.67 17.82 -16.27
CA LEU A 455 -7.71 16.61 -17.08
C LEU A 455 -6.44 15.79 -16.83
N PHE A 456 -6.60 14.50 -16.54
CA PHE A 456 -5.50 13.59 -16.25
C PHE A 456 -5.49 12.45 -17.27
N PRO A 457 -4.66 12.54 -18.33
CA PRO A 457 -4.50 11.50 -19.33
C PRO A 457 -3.68 10.33 -18.79
N PHE A 458 -3.99 9.15 -19.30
CA PHE A 458 -3.24 7.91 -19.09
C PHE A 458 -3.15 7.14 -20.40
N VAL A 459 -1.94 6.64 -20.72
CA VAL A 459 -1.71 5.73 -21.86
C VAL A 459 -0.74 4.65 -21.42
N SER A 460 -0.99 3.40 -21.81
CA SER A 460 -0.10 2.27 -21.58
C SER A 460 -0.06 1.37 -22.80
N LEU A 461 1.16 0.99 -23.19
CA LEU A 461 1.45 0.10 -24.32
C LEU A 461 2.22 -1.10 -23.75
N SER A 462 1.70 -2.32 -23.93
CA SER A 462 2.39 -3.55 -23.53
C SER A 462 2.65 -4.40 -24.75
N TYR A 463 3.89 -4.85 -24.93
CA TYR A 463 4.29 -5.68 -26.06
C TYR A 463 5.41 -6.64 -25.66
N PRO A 464 5.30 -7.97 -25.95
CA PRO A 464 6.37 -8.91 -25.70
C PRO A 464 7.47 -8.78 -26.76
N ILE A 465 8.70 -8.44 -26.34
CA ILE A 465 9.90 -8.40 -27.19
C ILE A 465 10.62 -9.74 -27.02
N GLY A 466 10.34 -10.69 -27.90
CA GLY A 466 10.79 -12.06 -27.76
C GLY A 466 10.19 -12.70 -26.50
N ARG A 467 11.03 -13.02 -25.49
CA ARG A 467 10.60 -13.57 -24.20
C ARG A 467 10.47 -12.51 -23.10
N VAL A 468 10.83 -11.27 -23.37
CA VAL A 468 10.75 -10.17 -22.43
C VAL A 468 9.37 -9.52 -22.55
N GLN A 469 8.63 -9.45 -21.45
CA GLN A 469 7.43 -8.62 -21.37
C GLN A 469 7.85 -7.19 -21.19
N SER A 470 7.35 -6.28 -22.03
CA SER A 470 7.64 -4.85 -21.94
C SER A 470 6.36 -4.04 -21.82
N GLN A 471 6.41 -2.96 -21.06
CA GLN A 471 5.32 -2.00 -20.96
C GLN A 471 5.90 -0.59 -20.86
N LEU A 472 5.38 0.29 -21.69
CA LEU A 472 5.62 1.73 -21.63
C LEU A 472 4.32 2.42 -21.23
N SER A 473 4.36 3.28 -20.21
CA SER A 473 3.17 4.01 -19.76
C SER A 473 3.50 5.48 -19.47
N TYR A 474 2.52 6.33 -19.78
CA TYR A 474 2.51 7.74 -19.40
C TYR A 474 1.27 8.03 -18.57
N SER A 475 1.42 8.84 -17.53
CA SER A 475 0.31 9.37 -16.74
C SER A 475 0.60 10.76 -16.23
N GLU A 476 -0.44 11.55 -16.11
CA GLU A 476 -0.45 12.79 -15.36
C GLU A 476 -1.19 12.59 -14.04
N LYS A 477 -0.61 13.08 -12.95
CA LYS A 477 -1.11 12.95 -11.58
C LYS A 477 -1.05 14.30 -10.88
N ILE A 478 -1.76 14.42 -9.76
CA ILE A 478 -1.78 15.61 -8.92
C ILE A 478 -1.39 15.25 -7.49
N HIS A 479 -0.67 16.15 -6.82
CA HIS A 479 -0.47 16.10 -5.38
C HIS A 479 -1.07 17.36 -4.79
N ARG A 480 -2.20 17.21 -4.08
CA ARG A 480 -2.84 18.30 -3.37
C ARG A 480 -2.17 18.48 -2.02
N PRO A 481 -1.97 19.73 -1.55
CA PRO A 481 -1.53 19.98 -0.19
C PRO A 481 -2.46 19.30 0.82
N ASP A 482 -1.89 18.77 1.89
CA ASP A 482 -2.69 18.25 3.00
C ASP A 482 -3.49 19.40 3.65
N TYR A 483 -4.68 19.11 4.18
CA TYR A 483 -5.50 20.14 4.83
C TYR A 483 -4.82 20.77 6.06
N GLY A 484 -3.86 20.09 6.68
CA GLY A 484 -3.02 20.66 7.72
C GLY A 484 -2.05 21.71 7.18
N ASP A 485 -1.51 21.47 5.97
CA ASP A 485 -0.58 22.38 5.30
C ASP A 485 -1.27 23.64 4.76
N LEU A 486 -2.59 23.55 4.50
CA LEU A 486 -3.44 24.67 4.11
C LEU A 486 -3.99 25.45 5.32
N SER A 487 -3.73 25.03 6.55
CA SER A 487 -4.16 25.74 7.75
C SER A 487 -3.36 27.02 7.96
N ASN A 488 -3.98 28.05 8.53
CA ASN A 488 -3.29 29.24 9.01
C ASN A 488 -2.88 29.14 10.50
N ASN A 489 -3.06 27.96 11.12
CA ASN A 489 -2.65 27.75 12.51
C ASN A 489 -1.14 27.84 12.62
N ILE A 490 -0.68 28.60 13.62
CA ILE A 490 0.72 28.62 14.04
C ILE A 490 0.83 27.86 15.36
N VAL A 491 1.58 26.79 15.34
CA VAL A 491 1.81 25.91 16.49
C VAL A 491 3.16 26.26 17.12
N TYR A 492 3.18 26.40 18.42
CA TYR A 492 4.38 26.57 19.21
C TYR A 492 5.14 25.24 19.28
N ILE A 493 6.41 25.24 18.87
CA ILE A 493 7.31 24.09 19.04
C ILE A 493 8.22 24.34 20.25
N ASN A 494 8.87 25.50 20.25
CA ASN A 494 9.72 26.00 21.33
C ASN A 494 9.95 27.50 21.13
N ARG A 495 10.68 28.16 22.05
CA ARG A 495 10.94 29.62 22.00
C ARG A 495 11.66 30.10 20.73
N PHE A 496 12.34 29.22 20.00
CA PHE A 496 13.10 29.55 18.81
C PHE A 496 12.49 28.93 17.51
N SER A 497 11.36 28.23 17.63
CA SER A 497 10.79 27.54 16.49
C SER A 497 9.27 27.46 16.55
N TYR A 498 8.62 27.93 15.51
CA TYR A 498 7.17 27.82 15.27
C TYR A 498 6.92 27.03 14.01
N LYS A 499 5.75 26.44 13.88
CA LYS A 499 5.32 25.73 12.69
C LYS A 499 3.93 26.19 12.28
N GLY A 500 3.73 26.46 10.98
CA GLY A 500 2.42 26.81 10.44
C GLY A 500 2.22 26.24 9.04
N GLY A 501 0.97 26.21 8.60
CA GLY A 501 0.64 25.90 7.23
C GLY A 501 0.68 27.16 6.34
N ASN A 502 0.24 26.99 5.09
CA ASN A 502 0.16 28.06 4.10
C ASN A 502 -1.13 27.88 3.26
N PRO A 503 -2.20 28.66 3.52
CA PRO A 503 -3.45 28.58 2.77
C PRO A 503 -3.30 28.89 1.26
N LYS A 504 -2.18 29.49 0.86
CA LYS A 504 -1.93 29.89 -0.54
C LYS A 504 -1.32 28.78 -1.40
N LEU A 505 -0.98 27.61 -0.81
CA LEU A 505 -0.41 26.49 -1.57
C LEU A 505 -1.28 26.09 -2.76
N GLN A 506 -0.61 25.79 -3.87
CA GLN A 506 -1.19 25.24 -5.10
C GLN A 506 -0.93 23.73 -5.17
N PRO A 507 -1.77 22.96 -5.84
CA PRO A 507 -1.46 21.57 -6.14
C PRO A 507 -0.22 21.43 -7.04
N GLU A 508 0.54 20.38 -6.80
CA GLU A 508 1.69 19.95 -7.60
C GLU A 508 1.22 19.01 -8.72
N ILE A 509 1.61 19.27 -9.97
CA ILE A 509 1.30 18.41 -11.13
C ILE A 509 2.50 17.52 -11.44
N ILE A 510 2.25 16.23 -11.64
CA ILE A 510 3.29 15.20 -11.80
C ILE A 510 3.09 14.46 -13.12
N HIS A 511 4.03 14.61 -14.04
CA HIS A 511 4.10 13.82 -15.26
C HIS A 511 5.02 12.61 -15.02
N SER A 512 4.58 11.41 -15.37
CA SER A 512 5.35 10.16 -15.19
C SER A 512 5.41 9.40 -16.52
N LEU A 513 6.63 9.12 -16.98
CA LEU A 513 6.92 8.21 -18.10
C LEU A 513 7.66 7.00 -17.56
N ARG A 514 7.05 5.81 -17.69
CA ARG A 514 7.56 4.60 -17.07
C ARG A 514 7.71 3.46 -18.07
N LEU A 515 8.87 2.79 -18.03
CA LEU A 515 9.17 1.55 -18.75
C LEU A 515 9.37 0.41 -17.75
N ASP A 516 8.60 -0.66 -17.91
CA ASP A 516 8.74 -1.90 -17.16
C ASP A 516 9.13 -3.03 -18.10
N LEU A 517 10.16 -3.79 -17.74
CA LEU A 517 10.63 -4.97 -18.45
C LEU A 517 10.65 -6.17 -17.49
N SER A 518 10.17 -7.33 -17.95
CA SER A 518 10.17 -8.56 -17.15
C SER A 518 10.58 -9.76 -17.98
N TYR A 519 11.52 -10.54 -17.45
CA TYR A 519 11.93 -11.81 -18.00
C TYR A 519 12.11 -12.84 -16.89
N GLN A 520 11.23 -13.86 -16.87
CA GLN A 520 11.23 -14.87 -15.82
C GLN A 520 11.22 -14.26 -14.40
N TRP A 521 12.32 -14.39 -13.66
CA TRP A 521 12.50 -13.89 -12.29
C TRP A 521 13.24 -12.54 -12.22
N VAL A 522 13.49 -11.89 -13.37
CA VAL A 522 14.15 -10.57 -13.46
C VAL A 522 13.11 -9.52 -13.85
N GLN A 523 13.08 -8.42 -13.12
CA GLN A 523 12.21 -7.27 -13.41
C GLN A 523 13.04 -5.99 -13.33
N LEU A 524 12.98 -5.18 -14.39
CA LEU A 524 13.60 -3.87 -14.48
C LEU A 524 12.51 -2.81 -14.67
N SER A 525 12.58 -1.73 -13.91
CA SER A 525 11.69 -0.59 -14.07
C SER A 525 12.49 0.71 -14.13
N LEU A 526 12.11 1.57 -15.06
CA LEU A 526 12.64 2.93 -15.22
C LEU A 526 11.46 3.90 -15.19
N ASP A 527 11.48 4.90 -14.32
CA ASP A 527 10.38 5.85 -14.12
C ASP A 527 10.94 7.26 -14.04
N TYR A 528 10.77 8.03 -15.09
CA TYR A 528 11.09 9.46 -15.14
C TYR A 528 9.86 10.27 -14.74
N GLN A 529 10.03 11.14 -13.77
CA GLN A 529 8.97 11.99 -13.22
C GLN A 529 9.39 13.45 -13.27
N ARG A 530 8.46 14.30 -13.69
CA ARG A 530 8.57 15.76 -13.63
C ARG A 530 7.46 16.29 -12.73
N PHE A 531 7.87 17.04 -11.73
CA PHE A 531 7.00 17.69 -10.76
C PHE A 531 7.02 19.19 -11.02
N ASN A 532 5.85 19.79 -11.22
CA ASN A 532 5.69 21.23 -11.37
C ASN A 532 5.05 21.79 -10.09
N ASP A 533 5.48 22.98 -9.66
CA ASP A 533 5.01 23.64 -8.43
C ASP A 533 5.21 22.79 -7.18
N VAL A 534 6.45 22.28 -7.02
CA VAL A 534 6.81 21.34 -5.94
C VAL A 534 6.51 21.94 -4.57
N ILE A 535 5.78 21.21 -3.73
CA ILE A 535 5.48 21.63 -2.37
C ILE A 535 6.64 21.25 -1.47
N LEU A 536 7.35 22.25 -0.97
CA LEU A 536 8.49 22.08 -0.07
C LEU A 536 8.15 22.51 1.35
N ASN A 537 8.66 21.75 2.31
CA ASN A 537 8.77 22.20 3.69
C ASN A 537 10.00 23.11 3.79
N VAL A 538 9.81 24.37 4.19
CA VAL A 538 10.84 25.39 4.27
C VAL A 538 10.91 25.96 5.69
N ALA A 539 12.08 26.48 6.04
CA ALA A 539 12.33 27.13 7.31
C ALA A 539 12.80 28.56 7.05
N ASP A 540 11.96 29.52 7.37
CA ASP A 540 12.21 30.95 7.18
C ASP A 540 12.30 31.68 8.54
N PRO A 541 12.90 32.86 8.63
CA PRO A 541 12.78 33.73 9.80
C PRO A 541 11.30 34.11 10.02
N TYR A 542 10.84 34.12 11.27
CA TYR A 542 9.50 34.58 11.60
C TYR A 542 9.41 36.09 11.52
N ASP A 543 8.43 36.62 10.79
CA ASP A 543 8.30 38.06 10.46
C ASP A 543 8.33 38.98 11.69
N LYS A 544 7.78 38.56 12.83
CA LYS A 544 7.75 39.36 14.07
C LYS A 544 9.02 39.30 14.91
N ASP A 545 9.78 38.23 14.78
CA ASP A 545 11.08 38.03 15.45
C ASP A 545 11.94 37.10 14.59
N PRO A 546 12.92 37.65 13.82
CA PRO A 546 13.77 36.86 12.93
C PRO A 546 14.62 35.81 13.62
N ARG A 547 14.79 35.85 14.95
CA ARG A 547 15.51 34.83 15.71
C ARG A 547 14.71 33.54 15.87
N ILE A 548 13.40 33.59 15.57
CA ILE A 548 12.51 32.44 15.59
C ILE A 548 12.44 31.86 14.18
N VAL A 549 12.68 30.58 14.05
CA VAL A 549 12.51 29.84 12.80
C VAL A 549 11.03 29.48 12.60
N PHE A 550 10.47 29.88 11.49
CA PHE A 550 9.11 29.54 11.10
C PHE A 550 9.14 28.43 10.02
N VAL A 551 8.75 27.23 10.42
CA VAL A 551 8.66 26.08 9.53
C VAL A 551 7.29 26.10 8.85
N THR A 552 7.27 26.19 7.52
CA THR A 552 6.04 26.26 6.72
C THR A 552 6.21 25.54 5.39
N TYR A 553 5.23 25.67 4.50
CA TYR A 553 5.23 25.06 3.17
C TYR A 553 5.16 26.13 2.08
N ARG A 554 5.84 25.88 0.95
CA ARG A 554 5.86 26.77 -0.22
C ARG A 554 5.91 25.96 -1.50
N ASN A 555 5.25 26.46 -2.57
CA ASN A 555 5.45 25.94 -3.91
C ASN A 555 6.75 26.52 -4.50
N GLU A 556 7.61 25.65 -5.01
CA GLU A 556 8.90 26.00 -5.59
C GLU A 556 9.07 25.28 -6.93
N GLY A 557 9.29 25.99 -7.97
CA GLY A 557 9.78 25.58 -9.29
C GLY A 557 9.43 24.18 -9.79
N GLN A 558 10.41 23.55 -10.40
CA GLN A 558 10.29 22.25 -11.05
C GLN A 558 11.35 21.28 -10.52
N LEU A 559 10.95 20.02 -10.29
CA LEU A 559 11.84 18.93 -9.91
C LEU A 559 11.72 17.79 -10.91
N ASP A 560 12.85 17.37 -11.47
CA ASP A 560 12.96 16.17 -12.31
C ASP A 560 13.55 15.01 -11.48
N CYS A 561 13.02 13.81 -11.64
CA CYS A 561 13.46 12.63 -10.90
C CYS A 561 13.45 11.38 -11.77
N LEU A 562 14.55 10.63 -11.76
CA LEU A 562 14.66 9.29 -12.33
C LEU A 562 14.69 8.26 -11.19
N ASN A 563 13.76 7.32 -11.23
CA ASN A 563 13.75 6.14 -10.37
C ASN A 563 14.00 4.91 -11.25
N ALA A 564 15.09 4.18 -10.99
CA ALA A 564 15.39 2.92 -11.64
C ALA A 564 15.39 1.81 -10.60
N SER A 565 14.79 0.66 -10.91
CA SER A 565 14.81 -0.48 -9.99
C SER A 565 14.97 -1.80 -10.71
N LEU A 566 15.73 -2.70 -10.08
CA LEU A 566 15.96 -4.08 -10.50
C LEU A 566 15.52 -5.02 -9.39
N SER A 567 14.63 -5.95 -9.72
CA SER A 567 14.19 -7.02 -8.81
C SER A 567 14.61 -8.38 -9.37
N LEU A 568 15.20 -9.22 -8.53
CA LEU A 568 15.68 -10.56 -8.84
C LEU A 568 15.07 -11.54 -7.82
N SER A 569 14.28 -12.52 -8.29
CA SER A 569 13.59 -13.47 -7.41
C SER A 569 13.66 -14.91 -7.94
N PRO A 570 14.87 -15.50 -8.13
CA PRO A 570 15.00 -16.87 -8.58
C PRO A 570 14.57 -17.86 -7.48
N LYS A 571 14.22 -19.08 -7.88
CA LYS A 571 14.06 -20.21 -6.97
C LYS A 571 15.20 -21.20 -7.20
N ILE A 572 16.01 -21.42 -6.18
CA ILE A 572 17.22 -22.27 -6.24
C ILE A 572 17.07 -23.42 -5.24
N GLY A 573 16.40 -24.50 -5.66
CA GLY A 573 16.12 -25.64 -4.78
C GLY A 573 15.24 -25.24 -3.59
N LEU A 574 15.77 -25.35 -2.37
CA LEU A 574 15.09 -24.95 -1.13
C LEU A 574 15.23 -23.46 -0.80
N TRP A 575 16.06 -22.73 -1.52
CA TRP A 575 16.36 -21.33 -1.30
C TRP A 575 15.56 -20.44 -2.27
N GLU A 576 14.81 -19.49 -1.72
CA GLU A 576 14.02 -18.50 -2.45
C GLU A 576 14.52 -17.08 -2.10
N PRO A 577 15.65 -16.63 -2.72
CA PRO A 577 16.15 -15.28 -2.51
C PRO A 577 15.33 -14.26 -3.28
N MET A 578 15.23 -13.05 -2.74
CA MET A 578 14.71 -11.87 -3.42
C MET A 578 15.65 -10.70 -3.19
N ALA A 579 16.28 -10.21 -4.26
CA ALA A 579 17.10 -9.01 -4.24
C ALA A 579 16.34 -7.87 -4.94
N TYR A 580 16.31 -6.72 -4.30
CA TYR A 580 15.76 -5.48 -4.86
C TYR A 580 16.80 -4.38 -4.77
N ILE A 581 17.10 -3.76 -5.91
CA ILE A 581 18.04 -2.64 -6.04
C ILE A 581 17.26 -1.47 -6.61
N GLY A 582 17.23 -0.35 -5.90
CA GLY A 582 16.61 0.90 -6.33
C GLY A 582 17.64 2.03 -6.43
N LEU A 583 17.59 2.80 -7.50
CA LEU A 583 18.35 4.03 -7.70
C LEU A 583 17.36 5.17 -7.86
N ARG A 584 17.48 6.21 -7.05
CA ARG A 584 16.77 7.47 -7.22
C ARG A 584 17.78 8.57 -7.48
N LYS A 585 17.57 9.33 -8.55
CA LYS A 585 18.35 10.52 -8.91
C LYS A 585 17.37 11.64 -9.21
N GLN A 586 17.52 12.75 -8.52
CA GLN A 586 16.77 13.97 -8.81
C GLN A 586 17.69 15.06 -9.37
N TRP A 587 17.11 16.01 -10.07
CA TRP A 587 17.71 17.27 -10.51
C TRP A 587 16.82 18.38 -9.97
N PHE A 588 17.32 19.06 -8.94
CA PHE A 588 16.60 20.09 -8.23
C PHE A 588 17.59 21.05 -7.55
N ASP A 589 17.33 22.34 -7.69
CA ASP A 589 18.08 23.40 -7.02
C ASP A 589 17.15 24.07 -6.01
N THR A 590 17.46 23.95 -4.71
CA THR A 590 16.69 24.59 -3.64
C THR A 590 17.28 25.97 -3.33
N PRO A 591 16.46 26.99 -3.03
CA PRO A 591 16.95 28.24 -2.47
C PRO A 591 17.80 27.99 -1.22
N TRP A 592 18.98 28.63 -1.16
CA TRP A 592 19.91 28.46 -0.05
C TRP A 592 20.73 29.74 0.14
N MET A 593 20.59 30.43 1.29
CA MET A 593 21.21 31.74 1.54
C MET A 593 20.94 32.71 0.36
N ASP A 594 21.97 33.35 -0.18
CA ASP A 594 21.87 34.30 -1.29
C ASP A 594 21.87 33.61 -2.68
N GLY A 595 21.70 32.30 -2.76
CA GLY A 595 21.79 31.54 -4.01
C GLY A 595 21.00 30.25 -4.03
N PHE A 596 21.50 29.25 -4.71
CA PHE A 596 20.88 27.93 -4.85
C PHE A 596 21.86 26.83 -4.48
N LYS A 597 21.31 25.76 -3.87
CA LYS A 597 22.05 24.53 -3.56
C LYS A 597 21.49 23.37 -4.37
N ALA A 598 22.37 22.72 -5.14
CA ALA A 598 22.00 21.56 -5.93
C ALA A 598 21.69 20.33 -5.04
N MET A 599 20.45 19.90 -5.08
CA MET A 599 19.95 18.72 -4.37
C MET A 599 19.86 17.53 -5.33
N ASN A 600 21.02 17.06 -5.80
CA ASN A 600 21.12 16.08 -6.89
C ASN A 600 21.89 14.80 -6.53
N LYS A 601 22.21 14.59 -5.25
CA LYS A 601 22.92 13.39 -4.78
C LYS A 601 22.06 12.15 -4.99
N PRO A 602 22.52 11.12 -5.75
CA PRO A 602 21.75 9.91 -5.96
C PRO A 602 21.61 9.10 -4.66
N MET A 603 20.49 8.39 -4.54
CA MET A 603 20.20 7.49 -3.44
C MET A 603 20.06 6.07 -4.00
N LEU A 604 20.79 5.12 -3.40
CA LEU A 604 20.68 3.71 -3.67
C LEU A 604 19.97 3.03 -2.50
N MET A 605 19.07 2.12 -2.83
CA MET A 605 18.39 1.23 -1.90
C MET A 605 18.68 -0.22 -2.29
N PHE A 606 19.01 -1.05 -1.32
CA PHE A 606 19.25 -2.47 -1.49
C PHE A 606 18.49 -3.26 -0.43
N ASN A 607 17.60 -4.16 -0.86
CA ASN A 607 16.92 -5.10 0.00
C ASN A 607 17.24 -6.52 -0.46
N PHE A 608 17.60 -7.38 0.47
CA PHE A 608 17.91 -8.78 0.20
C PHE A 608 17.20 -9.68 1.20
N ASN A 609 16.13 -10.30 0.76
CA ASN A 609 15.32 -11.19 1.57
C ASN A 609 15.65 -12.62 1.20
N ASN A 610 15.98 -13.44 2.21
CA ASN A 610 16.32 -14.84 2.04
C ASN A 610 15.31 -15.70 2.77
N ALA A 611 14.75 -16.68 2.07
CA ALA A 611 13.88 -17.67 2.67
C ALA A 611 14.36 -19.09 2.30
N PHE A 612 14.46 -19.97 3.29
CA PHE A 612 14.82 -21.36 3.13
C PHE A 612 13.69 -22.25 3.61
N SER A 613 13.16 -23.06 2.69
CA SER A 613 12.15 -24.08 3.00
C SER A 613 12.86 -25.37 3.42
N LEU A 614 12.88 -25.66 4.70
CA LEU A 614 13.49 -26.87 5.25
C LEU A 614 12.47 -28.02 5.35
N PRO A 615 12.93 -29.28 5.43
CA PRO A 615 12.05 -30.43 5.66
C PRO A 615 11.18 -30.26 6.90
N LYS A 616 10.03 -30.95 6.94
CA LYS A 616 9.02 -30.90 8.03
C LYS A 616 8.36 -29.52 8.22
N GLY A 617 8.39 -28.65 7.20
CA GLY A 617 7.71 -27.36 7.22
C GLY A 617 8.43 -26.24 7.97
N PHE A 618 9.69 -26.44 8.37
CA PHE A 618 10.50 -25.34 8.91
C PHE A 618 10.84 -24.32 7.84
N VAL A 619 10.78 -23.04 8.21
CA VAL A 619 11.19 -21.92 7.36
C VAL A 619 12.21 -21.09 8.13
N VAL A 620 13.37 -20.86 7.52
CA VAL A 620 14.40 -19.95 8.03
C VAL A 620 14.48 -18.75 7.11
N ARG A 621 14.54 -17.55 7.70
CA ARG A 621 14.58 -16.28 6.97
C ARG A 621 15.68 -15.39 7.51
N ALA A 622 16.30 -14.64 6.60
CA ALA A 622 17.27 -13.61 6.92
C ALA A 622 17.10 -12.45 5.92
N ASP A 623 16.73 -11.29 6.42
CA ASP A 623 16.44 -10.12 5.62
C ASP A 623 17.49 -9.04 5.90
N PHE A 624 17.98 -8.39 4.84
CA PHE A 624 18.94 -7.31 4.90
C PHE A 624 18.42 -6.11 4.08
N SER A 625 18.50 -4.93 4.67
CA SER A 625 18.13 -3.68 4.03
C SER A 625 19.21 -2.63 4.24
N TYR A 626 19.58 -1.93 3.17
CA TYR A 626 20.55 -0.86 3.19
C TYR A 626 20.13 0.29 2.28
N GLN A 627 20.29 1.52 2.74
CA GLN A 627 20.05 2.73 1.97
C GLN A 627 21.24 3.68 2.10
N THR A 628 21.70 4.23 0.98
CA THR A 628 22.73 5.27 0.99
C THR A 628 22.13 6.63 1.29
N LYS A 629 22.97 7.55 1.76
CA LYS A 629 22.60 8.97 1.82
C LYS A 629 22.28 9.49 0.42
N GLY A 630 21.16 10.20 0.28
CA GLY A 630 20.75 10.77 -1.00
C GLY A 630 19.79 11.93 -0.87
N ALA A 631 19.63 12.70 -1.94
CA ALA A 631 18.75 13.86 -1.98
C ALA A 631 17.27 13.44 -2.15
N SER A 632 16.39 14.08 -1.39
CA SER A 632 14.94 13.97 -1.49
C SER A 632 14.33 15.35 -1.33
N GLN A 633 13.83 15.91 -2.42
CA GLN A 633 13.41 17.31 -2.49
C GLN A 633 14.54 18.25 -2.00
N ASN A 634 14.31 19.04 -0.96
CA ASN A 634 15.26 20.01 -0.40
C ASN A 634 16.07 19.51 0.80
N TYR A 635 16.11 18.19 1.06
CA TYR A 635 16.90 17.61 2.15
C TYR A 635 17.69 16.37 1.71
N ILE A 636 18.69 16.02 2.50
CA ILE A 636 19.47 14.79 2.35
C ILE A 636 18.99 13.77 3.38
N LEU A 637 18.52 12.63 2.90
CA LEU A 637 18.22 11.47 3.74
C LEU A 637 19.52 10.72 4.06
N ASN A 638 19.65 10.26 5.29
CA ASN A 638 20.80 9.49 5.79
C ASN A 638 20.45 8.02 6.00
#